data_e1e82f1f388a96fb9675f05584bea7b0
#
_entry.id   e1e82f1f388a96fb9675f05584bea7b0
#
_cell.length_a   1.000
_cell.length_b   1.000
_cell.length_c   1.000
_cell.angle_alpha   90.00
_cell.angle_beta   90.00
_cell.angle_gamma   90.00
#
_symmetry.space_group_name_H-M   'P 1'
#
loop_
_entity.id
_entity.type
_entity.pdbx_description
1 polymer ?
#
loop_
_entity_poly.entity_id
_entity_poly.type
_entity_poly.pdbx_seq_one_letter_code
_entity_poly.pdbx_strand_id
1 'polypeptide(L)'
;MQSKYGGYMGRVLQINLSTGDVTDYPWTDKDRELYIGGKTMAAKILYDTLTGRENAYSEENPLIISTGPLTGTGAPSSSRFNISSLSPQTGFISSSNCGGTFGYHLKRAGIDALIITGRREERTWIEIDNGSVTFHNADDLWGTRVTECQSLLAEKMSSKRGCDIKFGKLCIGPAGENLVRYSAVISDERAAGRTGMGAVLGWKNVKAIAVCGNHDTPVHDPSATKKWCQKWFRYLRNHPLTGNQLPRMGTAGLVSSMQMRGLLATKNYTEGRFEHFDKVNGETLAEEYNIVNKGCLSCPIKCARTVTVEGEDVKGPELETLGLLGGGILNKDLYHILKWNKELDDLGLDTISASNTLAYAMEANERGLWNNGLKFGDIEGISKIWDDIAYRRGIGNELAEGSKRLSEKYGGKEFAMQSKGLELAAYEPRRAVGQGLGYAVSNRGGCHLNGGYLVILEGLGLNIDAQTPHAKADFTMMFQDLMEMISATGQCLFTSYAFFPGFLITRPNGAITTAANKLLPHLGWAIRLMNKFPRVLAFHLPVFHHTKMMQKAVGMPMTFGKYLQTGERGFNLERAVNVRFGVSAAKDSLPKRLTDVPQDPNDPRTRVPLEQMKKIYYQARGWDKSGIPTCRTLKKLKIAR
;
A
#
# COMPACT_ATOMS: atom_id res chain seq x y z
N MET A 1 25.49 -0.36 -16.12
CA MET A 1 26.50 0.66 -15.73
C MET A 1 26.61 0.70 -14.21
N GLN A 2 27.82 0.59 -13.68
CA GLN A 2 28.03 0.68 -12.25
C GLN A 2 27.63 2.08 -11.75
N SER A 3 26.83 2.17 -10.69
CA SER A 3 26.42 3.44 -10.11
C SER A 3 27.54 4.03 -9.25
N LYS A 4 27.68 5.35 -9.23
CA LYS A 4 28.54 6.06 -8.26
C LYS A 4 27.98 6.04 -6.84
N TYR A 5 26.71 5.65 -6.68
CA TYR A 5 26.00 5.60 -5.41
C TYR A 5 25.94 4.17 -4.86
N GLY A 6 26.10 4.00 -3.56
CA GLY A 6 25.78 2.77 -2.86
C GLY A 6 24.28 2.46 -2.90
N GLY A 7 23.91 1.23 -2.52
CA GLY A 7 22.52 0.79 -2.49
C GLY A 7 21.93 0.36 -3.83
N TYR A 8 22.65 0.61 -4.93
CA TYR A 8 22.21 0.20 -6.27
C TYR A 8 23.09 -0.93 -6.81
N MET A 9 22.47 -1.94 -7.41
CA MET A 9 23.15 -3.00 -8.15
C MET A 9 23.56 -2.52 -9.54
N GLY A 10 22.92 -1.46 -10.04
CA GLY A 10 23.24 -0.80 -11.31
C GLY A 10 22.49 -1.37 -12.51
N ARG A 11 21.64 -2.39 -12.32
CA ARG A 11 20.92 -3.07 -13.39
C ARG A 11 19.41 -2.99 -13.20
N VAL A 12 18.69 -2.56 -14.23
CA VAL A 12 17.23 -2.64 -14.35
C VAL A 12 16.94 -3.57 -15.52
N LEU A 13 16.32 -4.70 -15.22
CA LEU A 13 16.12 -5.76 -16.20
C LEU A 13 14.75 -5.60 -16.88
N GLN A 14 14.72 -5.59 -18.20
CA GLN A 14 13.51 -5.60 -19.01
C GLN A 14 13.31 -6.95 -19.65
N ILE A 15 12.14 -7.53 -19.46
CA ILE A 15 11.71 -8.84 -19.96
C ILE A 15 10.51 -8.62 -20.88
N ASN A 16 10.61 -8.99 -22.15
CA ASN A 16 9.48 -9.08 -23.06
C ASN A 16 9.01 -10.53 -23.11
N LEU A 17 7.84 -10.80 -22.55
CA LEU A 17 7.30 -12.16 -22.47
C LEU A 17 6.89 -12.73 -23.82
N SER A 18 6.44 -11.89 -24.78
CA SER A 18 5.99 -12.35 -26.10
C SER A 18 7.15 -12.83 -26.97
N THR A 19 8.30 -12.14 -26.90
CA THR A 19 9.50 -12.52 -27.68
C THR A 19 10.49 -13.37 -26.89
N GLY A 20 10.43 -13.33 -25.56
CA GLY A 20 11.42 -13.96 -24.68
C GLY A 20 12.68 -13.12 -24.49
N ASP A 21 12.75 -11.91 -25.05
CA ASP A 21 13.92 -11.04 -24.95
C ASP A 21 14.13 -10.54 -23.52
N VAL A 22 15.41 -10.55 -23.12
CA VAL A 22 15.86 -10.01 -21.83
C VAL A 22 16.95 -8.98 -22.10
N THR A 23 16.68 -7.72 -21.73
CA THR A 23 17.57 -6.59 -21.99
C THR A 23 17.75 -5.72 -20.75
N ASP A 24 18.73 -4.86 -20.76
CA ASP A 24 18.93 -3.86 -19.71
C ASP A 24 18.24 -2.54 -20.06
N TYR A 25 17.35 -2.07 -19.18
CA TYR A 25 16.74 -0.75 -19.31
C TYR A 25 17.72 0.33 -18.83
N PRO A 26 17.92 1.43 -19.60
CA PRO A 26 18.84 2.47 -19.21
C PRO A 26 18.33 3.26 -17.99
N TRP A 27 19.00 3.10 -16.85
CA TRP A 27 18.73 3.85 -15.62
C TRP A 27 20.01 4.51 -15.14
N THR A 28 20.09 5.83 -15.37
CA THR A 28 21.32 6.60 -15.15
C THR A 28 21.44 7.10 -13.71
N ASP A 29 22.63 7.58 -13.33
CA ASP A 29 22.80 8.24 -12.02
C ASP A 29 21.99 9.53 -11.90
N LYS A 30 21.70 10.22 -13.01
CA LYS A 30 20.78 11.37 -13.03
C LYS A 30 19.34 10.94 -12.70
N ASP A 31 18.90 9.79 -13.18
CA ASP A 31 17.58 9.22 -12.83
C ASP A 31 17.54 8.82 -11.37
N ARG A 32 18.62 8.21 -10.84
CA ARG A 32 18.76 7.90 -9.41
C ARG A 32 18.69 9.15 -8.53
N GLU A 33 19.30 10.25 -8.94
CA GLU A 33 19.25 11.54 -8.21
C GLU A 33 17.84 12.16 -8.18
N LEU A 34 17.06 11.98 -9.25
CA LEU A 34 15.72 12.55 -9.40
C LEU A 34 14.63 11.65 -8.82
N TYR A 35 14.70 10.36 -9.09
CA TYR A 35 13.62 9.40 -8.82
C TYR A 35 13.98 8.35 -7.78
N ILE A 36 15.22 8.34 -7.28
CA ILE A 36 15.71 7.43 -6.24
C ILE A 36 15.56 5.95 -6.65
N GLY A 37 14.41 5.34 -6.43
CA GLY A 37 14.12 3.92 -6.68
C GLY A 37 12.67 3.58 -6.41
N GLY A 38 12.38 2.31 -6.19
CA GLY A 38 11.08 1.83 -5.74
C GLY A 38 9.91 2.43 -6.52
N LYS A 39 8.94 2.96 -5.79
CA LYS A 39 7.71 3.50 -6.35
C LYS A 39 7.94 4.65 -7.35
N THR A 40 8.83 5.59 -7.05
CA THR A 40 9.10 6.74 -7.94
C THR A 40 9.86 6.37 -9.21
N MET A 41 10.75 5.37 -9.15
CA MET A 41 11.37 4.76 -10.32
C MET A 41 10.29 4.16 -11.24
N ALA A 42 9.41 3.35 -10.68
CA ALA A 42 8.33 2.74 -11.44
C ALA A 42 7.39 3.80 -12.06
N ALA A 43 7.04 4.86 -11.31
CA ALA A 43 6.24 5.96 -11.82
C ALA A 43 6.91 6.67 -13.02
N LYS A 44 8.24 6.86 -12.98
CA LYS A 44 9.00 7.45 -14.10
C LYS A 44 8.99 6.53 -15.33
N ILE A 45 9.23 5.24 -15.14
CA ILE A 45 9.21 4.25 -16.25
C ILE A 45 7.81 4.21 -16.88
N LEU A 46 6.74 4.15 -16.07
CA LEU A 46 5.36 4.19 -16.55
C LEU A 46 5.04 5.51 -17.27
N TYR A 47 5.55 6.64 -16.77
CA TYR A 47 5.38 7.94 -17.43
C TYR A 47 6.04 7.98 -18.82
N ASP A 48 7.20 7.35 -18.98
CA ASP A 48 7.93 7.31 -20.26
C ASP A 48 7.31 6.31 -21.25
N THR A 49 6.68 5.23 -20.74
CA THR A 49 6.18 4.11 -21.56
C THR A 49 4.71 4.28 -21.97
N LEU A 50 3.85 4.69 -21.02
CA LEU A 50 2.41 4.73 -21.26
C LEU A 50 1.98 6.00 -22.00
N THR A 51 1.14 5.82 -23.02
CA THR A 51 0.64 6.91 -23.88
C THR A 51 -0.76 7.38 -23.50
N GLY A 52 -1.53 6.55 -22.75
CA GLY A 52 -2.94 6.78 -22.41
C GLY A 52 -3.92 5.96 -23.26
N ARG A 53 -3.41 5.06 -24.12
CA ARG A 53 -4.22 4.16 -24.96
C ARG A 53 -4.26 2.73 -24.44
N GLU A 54 -3.33 2.38 -23.59
CA GLU A 54 -3.15 1.05 -23.02
C GLU A 54 -4.26 0.77 -21.99
N ASN A 55 -4.54 -0.50 -21.77
CA ASN A 55 -5.37 -0.95 -20.66
C ASN A 55 -4.58 -1.93 -19.77
N ALA A 56 -5.15 -2.29 -18.64
CA ALA A 56 -4.46 -3.17 -17.68
C ALA A 56 -4.12 -4.56 -18.26
N TYR A 57 -4.89 -5.01 -19.23
CA TYR A 57 -4.76 -6.29 -19.92
C TYR A 57 -4.26 -6.10 -21.37
N SER A 58 -3.17 -5.36 -21.53
CA SER A 58 -2.48 -5.22 -22.81
C SER A 58 -1.01 -5.59 -22.68
N GLU A 59 -0.39 -5.97 -23.77
CA GLU A 59 1.03 -6.37 -23.83
C GLU A 59 1.94 -5.19 -23.48
N GLU A 60 1.55 -3.99 -23.92
CA GLU A 60 2.26 -2.73 -23.71
C GLU A 60 2.19 -2.26 -22.26
N ASN A 61 1.23 -2.74 -21.46
CA ASN A 61 1.17 -2.40 -20.04
C ASN A 61 2.32 -3.06 -19.28
N PRO A 62 3.35 -2.32 -18.83
CA PRO A 62 4.45 -2.91 -18.10
C PRO A 62 4.05 -3.19 -16.66
N LEU A 63 4.41 -4.36 -16.15
CA LEU A 63 4.42 -4.63 -14.72
C LEU A 63 5.84 -4.44 -14.21
N ILE A 64 6.03 -3.53 -13.27
CA ILE A 64 7.34 -3.12 -12.76
C ILE A 64 7.47 -3.55 -11.31
N ILE A 65 8.48 -4.38 -11.03
CA ILE A 65 8.86 -4.78 -9.66
C ILE A 65 10.14 -4.05 -9.32
N SER A 66 10.10 -3.13 -8.35
CA SER A 66 11.21 -2.22 -8.07
C SER A 66 11.60 -2.17 -6.60
N THR A 67 12.89 -2.12 -6.33
CA THR A 67 13.48 -1.95 -4.99
C THR A 67 14.00 -0.54 -4.80
N GLY A 68 14.18 -0.13 -3.54
CA GLY A 68 14.84 1.13 -3.23
C GLY A 68 16.33 0.95 -2.93
N PRO A 69 17.10 2.05 -2.85
CA PRO A 69 18.54 1.98 -2.57
C PRO A 69 18.88 1.53 -1.15
N LEU A 70 17.93 1.53 -0.23
CA LEU A 70 18.16 1.01 1.13
C LEU A 70 17.82 -0.48 1.26
N THR A 71 17.15 -1.08 0.28
CA THR A 71 16.88 -2.51 0.25
C THR A 71 18.19 -3.30 0.18
N GLY A 72 18.39 -4.25 1.10
CA GLY A 72 19.58 -5.09 1.16
C GLY A 72 20.79 -4.47 1.89
N THR A 73 20.75 -3.19 2.31
CA THR A 73 21.88 -2.51 2.98
C THR A 73 21.96 -2.75 4.49
N GLY A 74 21.01 -3.48 5.08
CA GLY A 74 20.89 -3.64 6.52
C GLY A 74 20.22 -2.46 7.24
N ALA A 75 19.76 -1.43 6.51
CA ALA A 75 19.00 -0.34 7.09
C ALA A 75 17.70 -0.84 7.75
N PRO A 76 17.24 -0.24 8.86
CA PRO A 76 16.03 -0.69 9.54
C PRO A 76 14.80 -0.68 8.64
N SER A 77 14.01 -1.77 8.67
CA SER A 77 12.73 -1.90 7.94
C SER A 77 12.83 -1.62 6.42
N SER A 78 13.93 -2.00 5.77
CA SER A 78 14.24 -1.68 4.37
C SER A 78 14.19 -2.88 3.42
N SER A 79 13.41 -3.90 3.71
CA SER A 79 13.24 -5.06 2.83
C SER A 79 12.10 -4.89 1.80
N ARG A 80 11.55 -3.68 1.67
CA ARG A 80 10.37 -3.43 0.83
C ARG A 80 10.72 -3.35 -0.65
N PHE A 81 9.75 -3.78 -1.47
CA PHE A 81 9.70 -3.59 -2.91
C PHE A 81 8.30 -3.13 -3.33
N ASN A 82 8.16 -2.63 -4.53
CA ASN A 82 6.89 -2.18 -5.10
C ASN A 82 6.58 -2.95 -6.37
N ILE A 83 5.31 -3.27 -6.60
CA ILE A 83 4.78 -3.75 -7.87
C ILE A 83 3.88 -2.66 -8.43
N SER A 84 4.21 -2.14 -9.61
CA SER A 84 3.54 -1.00 -10.22
C SER A 84 3.14 -1.30 -11.66
N SER A 85 1.92 -0.89 -12.04
CA SER A 85 1.36 -1.11 -13.39
C SER A 85 0.09 -0.27 -13.55
N LEU A 86 -0.60 -0.34 -14.69
CA LEU A 86 -2.01 0.04 -14.76
C LEU A 86 -2.86 -0.99 -14.03
N SER A 87 -3.75 -0.49 -13.19
CA SER A 87 -4.64 -1.32 -12.38
C SER A 87 -5.86 -1.80 -13.16
N PRO A 88 -6.19 -3.10 -13.16
CA PRO A 88 -7.44 -3.57 -13.74
C PRO A 88 -8.67 -3.16 -12.93
N GLN A 89 -8.49 -2.82 -11.66
CA GLN A 89 -9.54 -2.37 -10.75
C GLN A 89 -9.92 -0.91 -11.02
N THR A 90 -8.93 -0.03 -11.15
CA THR A 90 -9.14 1.42 -11.27
C THR A 90 -9.03 1.96 -12.69
N GLY A 91 -8.26 1.33 -13.55
CA GLY A 91 -7.88 1.83 -14.89
C GLY A 91 -6.77 2.89 -14.83
N PHE A 92 -6.16 3.12 -13.66
CA PHE A 92 -5.14 4.14 -13.44
C PHE A 92 -3.83 3.52 -12.97
N ILE A 93 -2.76 4.33 -12.95
CA ILE A 93 -1.47 3.90 -12.38
C ILE A 93 -1.68 3.43 -10.96
N SER A 94 -1.02 2.35 -10.61
CA SER A 94 -1.03 1.83 -9.27
C SER A 94 0.34 1.32 -8.85
N SER A 95 0.58 1.36 -7.56
CA SER A 95 1.75 0.78 -6.92
C SER A 95 1.31 0.08 -5.64
N SER A 96 1.67 -1.19 -5.52
CA SER A 96 1.44 -2.00 -4.32
C SER A 96 2.77 -2.31 -3.65
N ASN A 97 2.90 -1.96 -2.36
CA ASN A 97 4.14 -2.11 -1.61
C ASN A 97 4.12 -3.39 -0.79
N CYS A 98 5.14 -4.22 -0.90
CA CYS A 98 5.26 -5.50 -0.22
C CYS A 98 6.52 -5.57 0.65
N GLY A 99 6.44 -6.30 1.77
CA GLY A 99 7.56 -6.64 2.63
C GLY A 99 8.13 -8.03 2.30
N GLY A 100 8.69 -8.71 3.32
CA GLY A 100 9.22 -10.06 3.17
C GLY A 100 10.66 -10.09 2.72
N THR A 101 11.02 -11.09 1.91
CA THR A 101 12.41 -11.37 1.52
C THR A 101 12.68 -11.12 0.03
N PHE A 102 11.67 -11.06 -0.82
CA PHE A 102 11.83 -10.97 -2.28
C PHE A 102 12.70 -9.78 -2.72
N GLY A 103 12.46 -8.58 -2.19
CA GLY A 103 13.25 -7.39 -2.55
C GLY A 103 14.72 -7.53 -2.20
N TYR A 104 15.05 -8.20 -1.10
CA TYR A 104 16.41 -8.53 -0.72
C TYR A 104 17.05 -9.51 -1.72
N HIS A 105 16.36 -10.58 -2.09
CA HIS A 105 16.87 -11.56 -3.05
C HIS A 105 17.00 -10.98 -4.47
N LEU A 106 16.11 -10.04 -4.85
CA LEU A 106 16.26 -9.31 -6.11
C LEU A 106 17.57 -8.52 -6.16
N LYS A 107 17.93 -7.83 -5.07
CA LYS A 107 19.25 -7.20 -4.93
C LYS A 107 20.37 -8.23 -5.01
N ARG A 108 20.25 -9.35 -4.33
CA ARG A 108 21.27 -10.43 -4.39
C ARG A 108 21.42 -11.03 -5.78
N ALA A 109 20.39 -10.96 -6.62
CA ALA A 109 20.47 -11.34 -8.03
C ALA A 109 21.17 -10.28 -8.92
N GLY A 110 21.64 -9.18 -8.33
CA GLY A 110 22.31 -8.10 -9.07
C GLY A 110 21.36 -7.10 -9.74
N ILE A 111 20.09 -7.03 -9.30
CA ILE A 111 19.01 -6.30 -10.00
C ILE A 111 18.35 -5.30 -9.06
N ASP A 112 18.13 -4.06 -9.55
CA ASP A 112 17.40 -3.00 -8.85
C ASP A 112 15.89 -3.05 -9.15
N ALA A 113 15.51 -3.41 -10.38
CA ALA A 113 14.11 -3.53 -10.79
C ALA A 113 13.94 -4.48 -11.99
N LEU A 114 12.73 -5.04 -12.12
CA LEU A 114 12.25 -5.83 -13.26
C LEU A 114 11.14 -5.04 -13.96
N ILE A 115 11.19 -4.98 -15.29
CA ILE A 115 10.12 -4.45 -16.15
C ILE A 115 9.64 -5.62 -16.99
N ILE A 116 8.37 -6.00 -16.87
CA ILE A 116 7.77 -7.15 -17.54
C ILE A 116 6.69 -6.65 -18.51
N THR A 117 6.93 -6.79 -19.80
CA THR A 117 6.01 -6.46 -20.90
C THR A 117 5.63 -7.71 -21.67
N GLY A 118 4.71 -7.61 -22.62
CA GLY A 118 4.25 -8.75 -23.41
C GLY A 118 3.36 -9.70 -22.61
N ARG A 119 3.09 -10.85 -23.23
CA ARG A 119 2.32 -11.97 -22.69
C ARG A 119 2.90 -13.30 -23.18
N ARG A 120 3.04 -14.29 -22.31
CA ARG A 120 3.38 -15.66 -22.72
C ARG A 120 2.15 -16.35 -23.32
N GLU A 121 2.37 -17.19 -24.31
CA GLU A 121 1.33 -18.08 -24.83
C GLU A 121 1.03 -19.19 -23.82
N GLU A 122 2.09 -19.77 -23.23
CA GLU A 122 2.01 -20.85 -22.25
C GLU A 122 2.04 -20.31 -20.82
N ARG A 123 1.46 -21.07 -19.88
CA ARG A 123 1.56 -20.82 -18.45
C ARG A 123 3.00 -20.93 -18.00
N THR A 124 3.51 -19.91 -17.36
CA THR A 124 4.94 -19.75 -17.13
C THR A 124 5.22 -19.36 -15.67
N TRP A 125 6.32 -19.88 -15.12
CA TRP A 125 6.98 -19.24 -14.00
C TRP A 125 8.39 -18.80 -14.41
N ILE A 126 8.89 -17.75 -13.79
CA ILE A 126 10.16 -17.10 -14.15
C ILE A 126 11.17 -17.39 -13.06
N GLU A 127 12.30 -17.96 -13.41
CA GLU A 127 13.48 -18.08 -12.54
C GLU A 127 14.50 -17.01 -12.90
N ILE A 128 15.03 -16.33 -11.87
CA ILE A 128 16.12 -15.37 -12.02
C ILE A 128 17.26 -15.79 -11.10
N ASP A 129 18.40 -16.16 -11.68
CA ASP A 129 19.61 -16.58 -10.98
C ASP A 129 20.79 -15.69 -11.36
N ASN A 130 21.30 -14.90 -10.40
CA ASN A 130 22.41 -13.96 -10.64
C ASN A 130 22.21 -13.11 -11.91
N GLY A 131 20.96 -12.70 -12.15
CA GLY A 131 20.58 -11.86 -13.29
C GLY A 131 20.33 -12.59 -14.61
N SER A 132 20.47 -13.90 -14.65
CA SER A 132 20.04 -14.75 -15.77
C SER A 132 18.59 -15.13 -15.62
N VAL A 133 17.79 -15.03 -16.68
CA VAL A 133 16.36 -15.33 -16.70
C VAL A 133 16.10 -16.62 -17.42
N THR A 134 15.30 -17.50 -16.83
CA THR A 134 14.81 -18.74 -17.43
C THR A 134 13.29 -18.80 -17.28
N PHE A 135 12.61 -19.17 -18.37
CA PHE A 135 11.18 -19.40 -18.38
C PHE A 135 10.92 -20.90 -18.26
N HIS A 136 10.00 -21.26 -17.39
CA HIS A 136 9.61 -22.65 -17.14
C HIS A 136 8.11 -22.80 -17.30
N ASN A 137 7.67 -23.99 -17.73
CA ASN A 137 6.26 -24.35 -17.73
C ASN A 137 5.70 -24.33 -16.28
N ALA A 138 4.49 -23.80 -16.12
CA ALA A 138 3.79 -23.67 -14.84
C ALA A 138 2.46 -24.44 -14.78
N ASP A 139 2.22 -25.42 -15.64
CA ASP A 139 0.94 -26.14 -15.68
C ASP A 139 0.65 -26.86 -14.36
N ASP A 140 1.67 -27.39 -13.70
CA ASP A 140 1.57 -28.04 -12.40
C ASP A 140 1.41 -27.05 -11.21
N LEU A 141 1.73 -25.78 -11.42
CA LEU A 141 1.52 -24.70 -10.45
C LEU A 141 0.18 -24.00 -10.67
N TRP A 142 -0.36 -24.07 -11.89
CA TRP A 142 -1.59 -23.36 -12.25
C TRP A 142 -2.82 -24.02 -11.61
N GLY A 143 -3.70 -23.21 -11.02
CA GLY A 143 -4.85 -23.67 -10.25
C GLY A 143 -4.56 -23.91 -8.77
N THR A 144 -3.27 -24.02 -8.37
CA THR A 144 -2.90 -24.17 -6.95
C THR A 144 -3.12 -22.89 -6.17
N ARG A 145 -3.47 -23.01 -4.89
CA ARG A 145 -3.51 -21.89 -3.95
C ARG A 145 -2.10 -21.40 -3.64
N VAL A 146 -1.98 -20.22 -3.06
CA VAL A 146 -0.70 -19.56 -2.80
C VAL A 146 0.26 -20.42 -1.96
N THR A 147 -0.22 -21.01 -0.88
CA THR A 147 0.61 -21.83 0.03
C THR A 147 1.19 -23.04 -0.70
N GLU A 148 0.35 -23.76 -1.43
CA GLU A 148 0.76 -24.91 -2.24
C GLU A 148 1.73 -24.50 -3.36
N CYS A 149 1.41 -23.43 -4.09
CA CYS A 149 2.28 -22.89 -5.14
C CYS A 149 3.68 -22.57 -4.61
N GLN A 150 3.77 -21.92 -3.45
CA GLN A 150 5.05 -21.58 -2.84
C GLN A 150 5.85 -22.81 -2.39
N SER A 151 5.18 -23.87 -1.95
CA SER A 151 5.79 -25.15 -1.56
C SER A 151 6.36 -25.88 -2.78
N LEU A 152 5.54 -26.04 -3.83
CA LEU A 152 5.97 -26.66 -5.10
C LEU A 152 7.13 -25.88 -5.76
N LEU A 153 7.08 -24.55 -5.69
CA LEU A 153 8.16 -23.71 -6.21
C LEU A 153 9.47 -23.93 -5.42
N ALA A 154 9.37 -24.11 -4.09
CA ALA A 154 10.54 -24.40 -3.25
C ALA A 154 11.14 -25.77 -3.58
N GLU A 155 10.31 -26.79 -3.78
CA GLU A 155 10.75 -28.13 -4.22
C GLU A 155 11.47 -28.09 -5.56
N LYS A 156 10.91 -27.37 -6.55
CA LYS A 156 11.55 -27.19 -7.87
C LYS A 156 12.92 -26.51 -7.78
N MET A 157 13.02 -25.47 -6.95
CA MET A 157 14.28 -24.75 -6.75
C MET A 157 15.34 -25.61 -6.02
N SER A 158 14.93 -26.39 -5.01
CA SER A 158 15.83 -27.28 -4.24
C SER A 158 16.29 -28.48 -5.07
N SER A 159 15.39 -29.13 -5.79
CA SER A 159 15.69 -30.29 -6.64
C SER A 159 16.71 -29.97 -7.74
N LYS A 160 16.58 -28.81 -8.37
CA LYS A 160 17.50 -28.34 -9.43
C LYS A 160 18.93 -28.14 -8.91
N ARG A 161 19.11 -27.79 -7.63
CA ARG A 161 20.41 -27.42 -7.05
C ARG A 161 21.00 -28.46 -6.11
N GLY A 162 20.26 -29.52 -5.80
CA GLY A 162 20.69 -30.57 -4.90
C GLY A 162 20.85 -30.14 -3.44
N CYS A 163 20.32 -28.97 -3.04
CA CYS A 163 20.35 -28.47 -1.68
C CYS A 163 19.25 -27.42 -1.45
N ASP A 164 18.89 -27.21 -0.18
CA ASP A 164 18.00 -26.12 0.21
C ASP A 164 18.66 -24.77 -0.05
N ILE A 165 17.99 -23.94 -0.86
CA ILE A 165 18.46 -22.60 -1.18
C ILE A 165 17.51 -21.55 -0.59
N LYS A 166 18.10 -20.43 -0.16
CA LYS A 166 17.32 -19.24 0.17
C LYS A 166 17.08 -18.42 -1.08
N PHE A 167 15.83 -18.20 -1.42
CA PHE A 167 15.42 -17.44 -2.60
C PHE A 167 14.18 -16.58 -2.28
N GLY A 168 13.99 -15.53 -3.07
CA GLY A 168 12.78 -14.72 -3.02
C GLY A 168 11.72 -15.29 -3.96
N LYS A 169 10.49 -15.35 -3.52
CA LYS A 169 9.36 -15.87 -4.30
C LYS A 169 8.19 -14.89 -4.33
N LEU A 170 7.58 -14.79 -5.50
CA LEU A 170 6.30 -14.14 -5.74
C LEU A 170 5.40 -15.15 -6.43
N CYS A 171 4.12 -15.19 -6.06
CA CYS A 171 3.14 -15.95 -6.82
C CYS A 171 1.76 -15.29 -6.77
N ILE A 172 0.90 -15.70 -7.69
CA ILE A 172 -0.52 -15.40 -7.70
C ILE A 172 -1.32 -16.63 -7.30
N GLY A 173 -2.44 -16.41 -6.61
CA GLY A 173 -3.44 -17.44 -6.34
C GLY A 173 -4.46 -17.56 -7.48
N PRO A 174 -5.47 -18.44 -7.32
CA PRO A 174 -6.56 -18.62 -8.28
C PRO A 174 -7.26 -17.32 -8.67
N ALA A 175 -7.38 -16.35 -7.76
CA ALA A 175 -7.97 -15.05 -8.05
C ALA A 175 -7.20 -14.27 -9.13
N GLY A 176 -5.86 -14.37 -9.15
CA GLY A 176 -5.03 -13.75 -10.18
C GLY A 176 -5.19 -14.44 -11.52
N GLU A 177 -5.19 -15.77 -11.53
CA GLU A 177 -5.37 -16.60 -12.73
C GLU A 177 -6.73 -16.33 -13.41
N ASN A 178 -7.78 -16.14 -12.62
CA ASN A 178 -9.14 -15.85 -13.08
C ASN A 178 -9.44 -14.36 -13.21
N LEU A 179 -8.42 -13.51 -13.20
CA LEU A 179 -8.52 -12.07 -13.45
C LEU A 179 -9.50 -11.34 -12.52
N VAL A 180 -9.57 -11.73 -11.23
CA VAL A 180 -10.33 -10.99 -10.23
C VAL A 180 -9.70 -9.59 -10.10
N ARG A 181 -10.51 -8.54 -10.23
CA ARG A 181 -10.05 -7.14 -10.36
C ARG A 181 -9.18 -6.66 -9.19
N TYR A 182 -9.33 -7.26 -8.04
CA TYR A 182 -8.59 -6.93 -6.80
C TYR A 182 -7.71 -8.08 -6.30
N SER A 183 -7.24 -8.93 -7.21
CA SER A 183 -6.30 -10.00 -6.86
C SER A 183 -4.93 -9.47 -6.48
N ALA A 184 -4.32 -10.12 -5.50
CA ALA A 184 -3.04 -9.80 -4.91
C ALA A 184 -1.88 -10.60 -5.52
N VAL A 185 -0.66 -10.10 -5.31
CA VAL A 185 0.58 -10.88 -5.49
C VAL A 185 1.16 -11.17 -4.11
N ILE A 186 1.47 -12.41 -3.82
CA ILE A 186 1.92 -12.86 -2.51
C ILE A 186 3.42 -13.19 -2.55
N SER A 187 4.14 -12.78 -1.51
CA SER A 187 5.55 -13.09 -1.27
C SER A 187 5.73 -13.57 0.16
N ASP A 188 6.04 -14.84 0.33
CA ASP A 188 6.02 -15.49 1.65
C ASP A 188 4.65 -15.28 2.34
N GLU A 189 4.64 -14.70 3.54
CA GLU A 189 3.41 -14.32 4.26
C GLU A 189 3.01 -12.85 4.00
N ARG A 190 3.54 -12.20 2.96
CA ARG A 190 3.30 -10.78 2.66
C ARG A 190 2.60 -10.59 1.33
N ALA A 191 1.73 -9.58 1.28
CA ALA A 191 0.96 -9.28 0.10
C ALA A 191 1.33 -7.92 -0.50
N ALA A 192 1.53 -7.88 -1.82
CA ALA A 192 1.27 -6.71 -2.64
C ALA A 192 -0.23 -6.74 -2.96
N GLY A 193 -1.05 -6.40 -1.95
CA GLY A 193 -2.45 -6.83 -1.88
C GLY A 193 -3.38 -6.06 -2.79
N ARG A 194 -3.20 -4.74 -2.90
CA ARG A 194 -4.22 -3.87 -3.50
C ARG A 194 -4.01 -3.61 -4.98
N THR A 195 -5.12 -3.25 -5.66
CA THR A 195 -5.17 -2.73 -7.05
C THR A 195 -5.03 -3.76 -8.16
N GLY A 196 -5.11 -5.06 -7.85
CA GLY A 196 -5.26 -6.10 -8.86
C GLY A 196 -3.98 -6.49 -9.62
N MET A 197 -2.80 -6.32 -9.01
CA MET A 197 -1.54 -6.69 -9.67
C MET A 197 -1.44 -8.19 -9.96
N GLY A 198 -2.13 -9.04 -9.17
CA GLY A 198 -2.26 -10.47 -9.43
C GLY A 198 -2.94 -10.77 -10.76
N ALA A 199 -4.01 -10.05 -11.10
CA ALA A 199 -4.69 -10.22 -12.38
C ALA A 199 -3.83 -9.76 -13.57
N VAL A 200 -2.96 -8.76 -13.39
CA VAL A 200 -2.02 -8.36 -14.45
C VAL A 200 -1.02 -9.48 -14.74
N LEU A 201 -0.47 -10.14 -13.69
CA LEU A 201 0.39 -11.31 -13.86
C LEU A 201 -0.36 -12.50 -14.47
N GLY A 202 -1.58 -12.77 -14.00
CA GLY A 202 -2.43 -13.84 -14.56
C GLY A 202 -2.73 -13.64 -16.03
N TRP A 203 -3.07 -12.40 -16.43
CA TRP A 203 -3.28 -12.07 -17.83
C TRP A 203 -2.01 -12.27 -18.68
N LYS A 204 -0.84 -11.99 -18.10
CA LYS A 204 0.46 -12.22 -18.75
C LYS A 204 0.87 -13.70 -18.78
N ASN A 205 0.06 -14.62 -18.26
CA ASN A 205 0.33 -16.05 -18.07
C ASN A 205 1.56 -16.32 -17.17
N VAL A 206 1.81 -15.47 -16.17
CA VAL A 206 2.90 -15.65 -15.20
C VAL A 206 2.34 -16.03 -13.84
N LYS A 207 2.57 -17.27 -13.42
CA LYS A 207 2.12 -17.82 -12.12
C LYS A 207 3.01 -17.38 -10.97
N ALA A 208 4.33 -17.42 -11.18
CA ALA A 208 5.30 -17.16 -10.11
C ALA A 208 6.62 -16.58 -10.66
N ILE A 209 7.37 -15.95 -9.76
CA ILE A 209 8.74 -15.48 -10.01
C ILE A 209 9.60 -15.92 -8.84
N ALA A 210 10.66 -16.70 -9.10
CA ALA A 210 11.68 -17.11 -8.14
C ALA A 210 12.99 -16.37 -8.42
N VAL A 211 13.60 -15.79 -7.38
CA VAL A 211 14.81 -14.97 -7.53
C VAL A 211 15.86 -15.39 -6.52
N CYS A 212 17.06 -15.71 -6.98
CA CYS A 212 18.22 -16.00 -6.14
C CYS A 212 19.48 -15.37 -6.70
N GLY A 213 20.49 -15.25 -5.84
CA GLY A 213 21.80 -14.72 -6.21
C GLY A 213 22.71 -14.58 -4.99
N ASN A 214 23.96 -14.25 -5.25
CA ASN A 214 25.02 -14.17 -4.24
C ASN A 214 25.70 -12.80 -4.13
N HIS A 215 25.20 -11.79 -4.87
CA HIS A 215 25.75 -10.44 -4.79
C HIS A 215 25.38 -9.76 -3.46
N ASP A 216 26.29 -8.96 -2.93
CA ASP A 216 26.01 -8.08 -1.80
C ASP A 216 25.63 -6.68 -2.29
N THR A 217 24.66 -6.06 -1.62
CA THR A 217 24.26 -4.69 -1.95
C THR A 217 25.39 -3.72 -1.54
N PRO A 218 26.01 -2.97 -2.47
CA PRO A 218 27.09 -2.06 -2.16
C PRO A 218 26.61 -0.94 -1.21
N VAL A 219 27.45 -0.54 -0.28
CA VAL A 219 27.17 0.52 0.69
C VAL A 219 28.27 1.56 0.60
N HIS A 220 27.91 2.86 0.54
CA HIS A 220 28.85 3.96 0.35
C HIS A 220 29.88 4.06 1.50
N ASP A 221 29.43 4.07 2.74
CA ASP A 221 30.27 4.07 3.94
C ASP A 221 29.78 2.96 4.90
N PRO A 222 30.39 1.78 4.86
CA PRO A 222 29.96 0.64 5.67
C PRO A 222 30.01 0.90 7.18
N SER A 223 31.07 1.58 7.67
CA SER A 223 31.25 1.88 9.09
C SER A 223 30.20 2.86 9.61
N ALA A 224 30.02 3.99 8.92
CA ALA A 224 29.03 4.98 9.30
C ALA A 224 27.60 4.43 9.14
N THR A 225 27.34 3.61 8.12
CA THR A 225 26.05 2.94 7.91
C THR A 225 25.72 2.03 9.08
N LYS A 226 26.64 1.14 9.49
CA LYS A 226 26.46 0.24 10.63
C LYS A 226 26.15 1.00 11.92
N LYS A 227 26.94 2.04 12.21
CA LYS A 227 26.74 2.91 13.38
C LYS A 227 25.35 3.58 13.36
N TRP A 228 24.94 4.09 12.18
CA TRP A 228 23.65 4.78 12.04
C TRP A 228 22.47 3.80 12.10
N CYS A 229 22.59 2.61 11.51
CA CYS A 229 21.62 1.52 11.66
C CYS A 229 21.37 1.20 13.13
N GLN A 230 22.43 0.98 13.93
CA GLN A 230 22.30 0.70 15.36
C GLN A 230 21.58 1.82 16.13
N LYS A 231 21.90 3.11 15.80
CA LYS A 231 21.21 4.25 16.39
C LYS A 231 19.73 4.26 16.06
N TRP A 232 19.39 4.04 14.79
CA TRP A 232 18.01 4.04 14.33
C TRP A 232 17.22 2.82 14.81
N PHE A 233 17.82 1.63 14.86
CA PHE A 233 17.24 0.45 15.51
C PHE A 233 16.85 0.74 16.96
N ARG A 234 17.75 1.34 17.72
CA ARG A 234 17.48 1.72 19.12
C ARG A 234 16.36 2.74 19.22
N TYR A 235 16.35 3.74 18.36
CA TYR A 235 15.29 4.76 18.30
C TYR A 235 13.92 4.14 18.06
N LEU A 236 13.77 3.29 17.04
CA LEU A 236 12.51 2.61 16.73
C LEU A 236 12.04 1.67 17.86
N ARG A 237 12.97 0.96 18.52
CA ARG A 237 12.63 0.07 19.63
C ARG A 237 12.18 0.80 20.91
N ASN A 238 12.67 1.99 21.11
CA ASN A 238 12.32 2.78 22.30
C ASN A 238 11.10 3.67 22.09
N HIS A 239 10.59 3.77 20.86
CA HIS A 239 9.44 4.62 20.56
C HIS A 239 8.12 3.90 20.92
N PRO A 240 7.13 4.57 21.57
CA PRO A 240 5.93 3.92 22.10
C PRO A 240 5.09 3.21 21.03
N LEU A 241 5.00 3.74 19.81
CA LEU A 241 4.25 3.09 18.74
C LEU A 241 5.06 1.96 18.09
N THR A 242 6.28 2.24 17.62
CA THR A 242 7.08 1.27 16.85
C THR A 242 7.80 0.23 17.71
N GLY A 243 8.07 0.51 18.98
CA GLY A 243 8.78 -0.36 19.91
C GLY A 243 7.90 -1.05 20.96
N ASN A 244 6.62 -0.64 21.09
CA ASN A 244 5.71 -1.24 22.07
C ASN A 244 4.39 -1.66 21.42
N GLN A 245 3.54 -0.72 20.98
CA GLN A 245 2.19 -1.02 20.50
C GLN A 245 2.20 -1.93 19.26
N LEU A 246 2.98 -1.60 18.22
CA LEU A 246 3.08 -2.43 17.01
C LEU A 246 3.70 -3.82 17.25
N PRO A 247 4.77 -3.99 18.06
CA PRO A 247 5.26 -5.33 18.39
C PRO A 247 4.24 -6.17 19.17
N ARG A 248 3.49 -5.59 20.10
CA ARG A 248 2.53 -6.33 20.92
C ARG A 248 1.30 -6.78 20.15
N MET A 249 0.65 -5.86 19.43
CA MET A 249 -0.67 -6.08 18.84
C MET A 249 -0.71 -5.82 17.33
N GLY A 250 0.40 -5.36 16.72
CA GLY A 250 0.40 -4.92 15.33
C GLY A 250 -0.58 -3.78 15.09
N THR A 251 -1.14 -3.73 13.89
CA THR A 251 -2.19 -2.77 13.55
C THR A 251 -3.55 -3.16 14.15
N ALA A 252 -3.76 -4.42 14.54
CA ALA A 252 -4.98 -4.87 15.21
C ALA A 252 -5.27 -4.07 16.50
N GLY A 253 -4.22 -3.66 17.24
CA GLY A 253 -4.36 -2.82 18.43
C GLY A 253 -4.89 -1.40 18.18
N LEU A 254 -5.11 -1.01 16.93
CA LEU A 254 -5.74 0.28 16.60
C LEU A 254 -7.27 0.19 16.58
N VAL A 255 -7.88 -1.01 16.55
CA VAL A 255 -9.34 -1.18 16.50
C VAL A 255 -10.01 -0.48 17.67
N SER A 256 -9.56 -0.70 18.91
CA SER A 256 -10.11 -0.06 20.11
C SER A 256 -9.96 1.46 20.07
N SER A 257 -8.85 2.00 19.57
CA SER A 257 -8.65 3.43 19.40
C SER A 257 -9.60 4.05 18.37
N MET A 258 -9.86 3.34 17.28
CA MET A 258 -10.81 3.75 16.23
C MET A 258 -12.25 3.73 16.75
N GLN A 259 -12.63 2.69 17.47
CA GLN A 259 -13.93 2.55 18.12
C GLN A 259 -14.24 3.77 19.02
N MET A 260 -13.32 4.11 19.92
CA MET A 260 -13.48 5.24 20.85
C MET A 260 -13.73 6.57 20.13
N ARG A 261 -13.14 6.74 18.93
CA ARG A 261 -13.20 7.99 18.17
C ARG A 261 -14.26 8.02 17.07
N GLY A 262 -15.02 6.93 16.90
CA GLY A 262 -16.02 6.83 15.83
C GLY A 262 -15.39 6.71 14.44
N LEU A 263 -14.18 6.14 14.38
CA LEU A 263 -13.40 5.95 13.14
C LEU A 263 -13.50 4.53 12.59
N LEU A 264 -14.15 3.59 13.28
CA LEU A 264 -14.27 2.21 12.86
C LEU A 264 -15.41 2.06 11.85
N ALA A 265 -15.09 1.83 10.59
CA ALA A 265 -16.08 1.63 9.53
C ALA A 265 -17.00 0.44 9.87
N THR A 266 -18.29 0.73 10.05
CA THR A 266 -19.29 -0.23 10.51
C THR A 266 -20.51 -0.24 9.60
N LYS A 267 -21.05 -1.42 9.32
CA LYS A 267 -22.21 -1.65 8.42
C LYS A 267 -22.08 -0.82 7.13
N ASN A 268 -21.10 -1.16 6.30
CA ASN A 268 -20.76 -0.43 5.06
C ASN A 268 -20.66 1.10 5.29
N TYR A 269 -19.95 1.53 6.33
CA TYR A 269 -19.80 2.95 6.72
C TYR A 269 -21.13 3.68 7.02
N THR A 270 -22.18 2.97 7.37
CA THR A 270 -23.39 3.58 7.92
C THR A 270 -23.06 4.22 9.26
N GLU A 271 -22.25 3.54 10.06
CA GLU A 271 -21.83 3.90 11.40
C GLU A 271 -20.30 3.97 11.53
N GLY A 272 -19.83 4.63 12.58
CA GLY A 272 -18.40 4.74 12.92
C GLY A 272 -17.99 3.98 14.17
N ARG A 273 -18.91 3.22 14.76
CA ARG A 273 -18.69 2.39 15.95
C ARG A 273 -19.40 1.05 15.79
N PHE A 274 -18.74 -0.01 16.24
CA PHE A 274 -19.28 -1.37 16.24
C PHE A 274 -19.53 -1.82 17.67
N GLU A 275 -20.77 -2.19 18.01
CA GLU A 275 -21.17 -2.57 19.36
C GLU A 275 -20.31 -3.72 19.92
N HIS A 276 -19.97 -4.70 19.08
CA HIS A 276 -19.20 -5.88 19.47
C HIS A 276 -17.70 -5.79 19.11
N PHE A 277 -17.13 -4.59 19.05
CA PHE A 277 -15.72 -4.38 18.69
C PHE A 277 -14.75 -5.10 19.63
N ASP A 278 -15.13 -5.24 20.89
CA ASP A 278 -14.38 -5.95 21.92
C ASP A 278 -14.15 -7.43 21.58
N LYS A 279 -15.04 -8.04 20.83
CA LYS A 279 -14.91 -9.44 20.38
C LYS A 279 -13.98 -9.63 19.18
N VAL A 280 -13.65 -8.55 18.46
CA VAL A 280 -12.87 -8.59 17.21
C VAL A 280 -11.73 -7.58 17.19
N ASN A 281 -11.18 -7.21 18.34
CA ASN A 281 -10.07 -6.27 18.48
C ASN A 281 -8.71 -6.96 18.69
N GLY A 282 -7.65 -6.16 18.81
CA GLY A 282 -6.30 -6.67 18.98
C GLY A 282 -6.03 -7.23 20.37
N GLU A 283 -6.74 -6.75 21.39
CA GLU A 283 -6.66 -7.19 22.77
C GLU A 283 -7.20 -8.62 22.88
N THR A 284 -8.42 -8.87 22.42
CA THR A 284 -9.07 -10.19 22.41
C THR A 284 -8.27 -11.19 21.56
N LEU A 285 -7.76 -10.73 20.40
CA LEU A 285 -6.86 -11.56 19.59
C LEU A 285 -5.61 -11.99 20.38
N ALA A 286 -5.06 -11.10 21.23
CA ALA A 286 -3.88 -11.40 22.03
C ALA A 286 -4.18 -12.30 23.25
N GLU A 287 -5.39 -12.24 23.77
CA GLU A 287 -5.84 -13.00 24.95
C GLU A 287 -6.29 -14.42 24.59
N GLU A 288 -6.99 -14.59 23.48
CA GLU A 288 -7.62 -15.87 23.10
C GLU A 288 -6.74 -16.73 22.19
N TYR A 289 -5.77 -16.15 21.48
CA TYR A 289 -4.95 -16.87 20.50
C TYR A 289 -3.45 -16.74 20.83
N ASN A 290 -2.72 -17.83 20.61
CA ASN A 290 -1.26 -17.82 20.71
C ASN A 290 -0.66 -16.88 19.66
N ILE A 291 -0.06 -15.78 20.11
CA ILE A 291 0.57 -14.81 19.21
C ILE A 291 2.08 -14.99 19.22
N VAL A 292 2.64 -15.20 18.02
CA VAL A 292 4.08 -15.15 17.77
C VAL A 292 4.40 -13.95 16.89
N ASN A 293 5.17 -12.99 17.42
CA ASN A 293 5.54 -11.79 16.68
C ASN A 293 6.57 -12.09 15.60
N LYS A 294 6.28 -11.70 14.38
CA LYS A 294 7.16 -11.80 13.22
C LYS A 294 7.49 -10.42 12.64
N GLY A 295 8.61 -10.30 11.96
CA GLY A 295 9.04 -9.09 11.27
C GLY A 295 9.62 -9.39 9.90
N CYS A 296 9.57 -8.40 9.00
CA CYS A 296 10.32 -8.45 7.75
C CYS A 296 11.83 -8.42 8.04
N LEU A 297 12.65 -8.76 7.05
CA LEU A 297 14.11 -8.73 7.17
C LEU A 297 14.61 -7.36 7.68
N SER A 298 15.51 -7.36 8.65
CA SER A 298 16.08 -6.15 9.28
C SER A 298 15.04 -5.20 9.89
N CYS A 299 13.88 -5.69 10.33
CA CYS A 299 12.82 -4.85 10.88
C CYS A 299 12.73 -4.96 12.42
N PRO A 300 12.99 -3.86 13.17
CA PRO A 300 12.83 -3.84 14.62
C PRO A 300 11.38 -3.70 15.09
N ILE A 301 10.47 -3.29 14.21
CA ILE A 301 9.06 -3.00 14.53
C ILE A 301 8.26 -4.29 14.76
N LYS A 302 8.56 -5.36 13.99
CA LYS A 302 7.92 -6.67 14.15
C LYS A 302 6.38 -6.60 14.25
N CYS A 303 5.74 -5.85 13.36
CA CYS A 303 4.29 -5.60 13.39
C CYS A 303 3.44 -6.81 12.96
N ALA A 304 4.01 -7.79 12.28
CA ALA A 304 3.29 -9.00 11.92
C ALA A 304 3.26 -10.00 13.07
N ARG A 305 2.31 -10.90 12.99
CA ARG A 305 2.14 -11.99 13.95
C ARG A 305 1.67 -13.23 13.23
N THR A 306 1.96 -14.37 13.85
CA THR A 306 1.33 -15.64 13.57
C THR A 306 0.38 -15.95 14.73
N VAL A 307 -0.75 -16.54 14.43
CA VAL A 307 -1.73 -17.03 15.39
C VAL A 307 -2.02 -18.50 15.07
N THR A 308 -2.34 -19.30 16.09
CA THR A 308 -2.68 -20.71 15.88
C THR A 308 -4.19 -20.85 15.76
N VAL A 309 -4.68 -21.34 14.62
CA VAL A 309 -6.09 -21.62 14.34
C VAL A 309 -6.22 -23.07 13.91
N GLU A 310 -7.07 -23.85 14.58
CA GLU A 310 -7.26 -25.29 14.30
C GLU A 310 -5.95 -26.11 14.27
N GLY A 311 -4.97 -25.72 15.10
CA GLY A 311 -3.67 -26.40 15.19
C GLY A 311 -2.66 -25.96 14.11
N GLU A 312 -3.03 -25.07 13.22
CA GLU A 312 -2.15 -24.52 12.19
C GLU A 312 -1.72 -23.08 12.52
N ASP A 313 -0.46 -22.79 12.29
CA ASP A 313 0.08 -21.43 12.39
C ASP A 313 -0.28 -20.63 11.14
N VAL A 314 -1.12 -19.60 11.32
CA VAL A 314 -1.58 -18.72 10.24
C VAL A 314 -1.16 -17.28 10.49
N LYS A 315 -1.03 -16.49 9.44
CA LYS A 315 -0.80 -15.05 9.55
C LYS A 315 -2.00 -14.39 10.25
N GLY A 316 -1.75 -13.68 11.33
CA GLY A 316 -2.77 -12.91 12.03
C GLY A 316 -3.25 -11.70 11.20
N PRO A 317 -4.53 -11.31 11.34
CA PRO A 317 -5.14 -10.24 10.57
C PRO A 317 -4.56 -8.87 10.94
N GLU A 318 -4.53 -7.98 9.96
CA GLU A 318 -4.27 -6.56 10.15
C GLU A 318 -5.57 -5.82 10.54
N LEU A 319 -5.43 -4.59 11.01
CA LEU A 319 -6.56 -3.70 11.31
C LEU A 319 -7.66 -3.69 10.25
N GLU A 320 -7.23 -3.60 8.99
CA GLU A 320 -8.13 -3.49 7.84
C GLU A 320 -9.05 -4.72 7.73
N THR A 321 -8.47 -5.91 7.94
CA THR A 321 -9.21 -7.17 7.90
C THR A 321 -10.16 -7.28 9.08
N LEU A 322 -9.69 -6.97 10.31
CA LEU A 322 -10.53 -6.98 11.51
C LEU A 322 -11.68 -5.97 11.42
N GLY A 323 -11.39 -4.75 10.98
CA GLY A 323 -12.39 -3.68 10.89
C GLY A 323 -13.47 -3.98 9.84
N LEU A 324 -13.06 -4.44 8.65
CA LEU A 324 -13.99 -4.61 7.53
C LEU A 324 -14.72 -5.95 7.53
N LEU A 325 -14.06 -7.05 7.94
CA LEU A 325 -14.70 -8.36 8.13
C LEU A 325 -15.39 -8.51 9.50
N GLY A 326 -15.12 -7.58 10.43
CA GLY A 326 -15.84 -7.44 11.69
C GLY A 326 -16.97 -6.41 11.55
N GLY A 327 -16.74 -5.19 12.01
CA GLY A 327 -17.71 -4.09 11.98
C GLY A 327 -18.31 -3.82 10.61
N GLY A 328 -17.51 -3.87 9.54
CA GLY A 328 -17.93 -3.58 8.17
C GLY A 328 -19.10 -4.41 7.68
N ILE A 329 -19.18 -5.68 8.07
CA ILE A 329 -20.25 -6.63 7.74
C ILE A 329 -21.07 -7.09 8.96
N LEU A 330 -20.87 -6.46 10.14
CA LEU A 330 -21.49 -6.80 11.41
C LEU A 330 -21.18 -8.22 11.93
N ASN A 331 -20.00 -8.74 11.61
CA ASN A 331 -19.52 -9.99 12.14
C ASN A 331 -18.83 -9.80 13.50
N LYS A 332 -19.26 -10.53 14.52
CA LYS A 332 -18.71 -10.53 15.89
C LYS A 332 -17.87 -11.76 16.24
N ASP A 333 -17.59 -12.61 15.27
CA ASP A 333 -16.86 -13.86 15.44
C ASP A 333 -15.43 -13.72 14.93
N LEU A 334 -14.48 -13.64 15.87
CA LEU A 334 -13.06 -13.50 15.57
C LEU A 334 -12.48 -14.74 14.87
N TYR A 335 -12.96 -15.95 15.24
CA TYR A 335 -12.51 -17.18 14.60
C TYR A 335 -12.74 -17.18 13.09
N HIS A 336 -13.93 -16.76 12.63
CA HIS A 336 -14.22 -16.66 11.21
C HIS A 336 -13.37 -15.59 10.51
N ILE A 337 -13.06 -14.47 11.19
CA ILE A 337 -12.15 -13.46 10.61
C ILE A 337 -10.74 -14.04 10.39
N LEU A 338 -10.23 -14.82 11.34
CA LEU A 338 -8.93 -15.49 11.22
C LEU A 338 -8.91 -16.50 10.06
N LYS A 339 -9.94 -17.31 9.97
CA LYS A 339 -10.13 -18.30 8.92
C LYS A 339 -10.20 -17.63 7.54
N TRP A 340 -11.03 -16.61 7.39
CA TRP A 340 -11.18 -15.88 6.13
C TRP A 340 -9.91 -15.09 5.75
N ASN A 341 -9.17 -14.57 6.72
CA ASN A 341 -7.89 -13.92 6.45
C ASN A 341 -6.89 -14.89 5.79
N LYS A 342 -6.83 -16.16 6.28
CA LYS A 342 -6.03 -17.22 5.65
C LYS A 342 -6.54 -17.56 4.25
N GLU A 343 -7.85 -17.78 4.10
CA GLU A 343 -8.49 -18.15 2.84
C GLU A 343 -8.25 -17.06 1.76
N LEU A 344 -8.45 -15.78 2.11
CA LEU A 344 -8.26 -14.66 1.18
C LEU A 344 -6.80 -14.50 0.75
N ASP A 345 -5.85 -14.63 1.69
CA ASP A 345 -4.40 -14.61 1.36
C ASP A 345 -4.04 -15.80 0.45
N ASP A 346 -4.57 -16.99 0.71
CA ASP A 346 -4.27 -18.22 -0.02
C ASP A 346 -4.93 -18.26 -1.41
N LEU A 347 -6.09 -17.63 -1.56
CA LEU A 347 -6.74 -17.41 -2.85
C LEU A 347 -6.09 -16.26 -3.65
N GLY A 348 -5.26 -15.43 -3.00
CA GLY A 348 -4.63 -14.25 -3.61
C GLY A 348 -5.59 -13.08 -3.79
N LEU A 349 -6.41 -12.76 -2.78
CA LEU A 349 -7.38 -11.67 -2.78
C LEU A 349 -6.97 -10.52 -1.84
N ASP A 350 -7.28 -9.27 -2.23
CA ASP A 350 -7.19 -8.09 -1.35
C ASP A 350 -8.33 -8.13 -0.33
N THR A 351 -7.98 -8.30 0.96
CA THR A 351 -8.96 -8.37 2.05
C THR A 351 -9.82 -7.11 2.15
N ILE A 352 -9.26 -5.92 1.86
CA ILE A 352 -9.99 -4.65 1.90
C ILE A 352 -11.07 -4.60 0.82
N SER A 353 -10.70 -4.91 -0.42
CA SER A 353 -11.63 -4.86 -1.55
C SER A 353 -12.68 -5.96 -1.49
N ALA A 354 -12.29 -7.18 -1.10
CA ALA A 354 -13.22 -8.29 -0.89
C ALA A 354 -14.28 -7.95 0.15
N SER A 355 -13.86 -7.46 1.33
CA SER A 355 -14.77 -7.10 2.43
C SER A 355 -15.73 -5.96 2.06
N ASN A 356 -15.23 -4.88 1.46
CA ASN A 356 -16.09 -3.75 1.06
C ASN A 356 -17.04 -4.12 -0.09
N THR A 357 -16.60 -4.97 -1.01
CA THR A 357 -17.47 -5.47 -2.09
C THR A 357 -18.60 -6.32 -1.52
N LEU A 358 -18.29 -7.18 -0.54
CA LEU A 358 -19.27 -7.96 0.20
C LEU A 358 -20.25 -7.05 0.96
N ALA A 359 -19.75 -6.05 1.70
CA ALA A 359 -20.57 -5.09 2.43
C ALA A 359 -21.49 -4.28 1.51
N TYR A 360 -20.99 -3.87 0.33
CA TYR A 360 -21.85 -3.26 -0.69
C TYR A 360 -22.96 -4.22 -1.16
N ALA A 361 -22.64 -5.48 -1.44
CA ALA A 361 -23.61 -6.46 -1.89
C ALA A 361 -24.69 -6.74 -0.83
N MET A 362 -24.31 -6.83 0.44
CA MET A 362 -25.23 -6.97 1.58
C MET A 362 -26.19 -5.77 1.65
N GLU A 363 -25.69 -4.55 1.52
CA GLU A 363 -26.53 -3.35 1.55
C GLU A 363 -27.41 -3.22 0.29
N ALA A 364 -26.91 -3.58 -0.87
CA ALA A 364 -27.71 -3.62 -2.10
C ALA A 364 -28.87 -4.61 -2.01
N ASN A 365 -28.66 -5.75 -1.34
CA ASN A 365 -29.72 -6.72 -1.04
C ASN A 365 -30.71 -6.15 -0.01
N GLU A 366 -30.24 -5.57 1.09
CA GLU A 366 -31.10 -4.96 2.13
C GLU A 366 -32.01 -3.87 1.55
N ARG A 367 -31.50 -3.11 0.55
CA ARG A 367 -32.24 -2.05 -0.15
C ARG A 367 -33.10 -2.53 -1.33
N GLY A 368 -33.09 -3.81 -1.64
CA GLY A 368 -33.84 -4.38 -2.76
C GLY A 368 -33.30 -4.01 -4.15
N LEU A 369 -32.07 -3.48 -4.25
CA LEU A 369 -31.42 -3.13 -5.51
C LEU A 369 -30.86 -4.36 -6.23
N TRP A 370 -30.41 -5.35 -5.46
CA TRP A 370 -29.86 -6.59 -5.97
C TRP A 370 -30.19 -7.73 -5.04
N ASN A 371 -31.15 -8.57 -5.45
CA ASN A 371 -31.53 -9.76 -4.70
C ASN A 371 -30.43 -10.84 -4.83
N ASN A 372 -29.46 -10.83 -3.94
CA ASN A 372 -28.29 -11.70 -3.95
C ASN A 372 -28.21 -12.65 -2.75
N GLY A 373 -29.13 -12.53 -1.79
CA GLY A 373 -29.24 -13.37 -0.60
C GLY A 373 -28.27 -13.02 0.54
N LEU A 374 -27.28 -12.13 0.34
CA LEU A 374 -26.28 -11.77 1.35
C LEU A 374 -26.86 -10.77 2.35
N LYS A 375 -26.62 -10.98 3.66
CA LYS A 375 -27.17 -10.14 4.74
C LYS A 375 -26.08 -9.77 5.74
N PHE A 376 -26.17 -8.57 6.30
CA PHE A 376 -25.28 -8.17 7.40
C PHE A 376 -25.45 -9.07 8.61
N GLY A 377 -24.31 -9.45 9.23
CA GLY A 377 -24.25 -10.32 10.40
C GLY A 377 -24.43 -11.83 10.09
N ASP A 378 -24.81 -12.17 8.88
CA ASP A 378 -24.86 -13.56 8.43
C ASP A 378 -23.49 -13.99 7.95
N ILE A 379 -22.89 -14.95 8.67
CA ILE A 379 -21.52 -15.45 8.40
C ILE A 379 -21.53 -16.82 7.73
N GLU A 380 -22.70 -17.45 7.60
CA GLU A 380 -22.83 -18.77 7.00
C GLU A 380 -22.49 -18.72 5.50
N GLY A 381 -21.70 -19.67 5.04
CA GLY A 381 -21.34 -19.79 3.62
C GLY A 381 -20.35 -18.77 3.09
N ILE A 382 -19.83 -17.83 3.89
CA ILE A 382 -18.90 -16.78 3.42
C ILE A 382 -17.60 -17.38 2.88
N SER A 383 -17.06 -18.45 3.47
CA SER A 383 -15.88 -19.15 2.92
C SER A 383 -16.11 -19.62 1.48
N LYS A 384 -17.32 -20.10 1.18
CA LYS A 384 -17.69 -20.48 -0.19
C LYS A 384 -17.74 -19.27 -1.12
N ILE A 385 -18.18 -18.11 -0.63
CA ILE A 385 -18.19 -16.85 -1.42
C ILE A 385 -16.78 -16.45 -1.82
N TRP A 386 -15.78 -16.61 -0.93
CA TRP A 386 -14.37 -16.33 -1.28
C TRP A 386 -13.86 -17.23 -2.42
N ASP A 387 -14.17 -18.53 -2.35
CA ASP A 387 -13.86 -19.47 -3.44
C ASP A 387 -14.61 -19.09 -4.72
N ASP A 388 -15.91 -18.82 -4.63
CA ASP A 388 -16.72 -18.44 -5.78
C ASP A 388 -16.18 -17.14 -6.45
N ILE A 389 -15.68 -16.18 -5.69
CA ILE A 389 -15.01 -14.98 -6.21
C ILE A 389 -13.71 -15.36 -6.94
N ALA A 390 -12.86 -16.14 -6.28
CA ALA A 390 -11.54 -16.48 -6.83
C ALA A 390 -11.63 -17.31 -8.12
N TYR A 391 -12.64 -18.17 -8.21
CA TYR A 391 -12.89 -19.01 -9.39
C TYR A 391 -14.00 -18.48 -10.32
N ARG A 392 -14.54 -17.28 -10.04
CA ARG A 392 -15.61 -16.61 -10.82
C ARG A 392 -16.84 -17.50 -11.04
N ARG A 393 -17.35 -18.11 -9.98
CA ARG A 393 -18.53 -18.97 -10.02
C ARG A 393 -19.78 -18.24 -9.49
N GLY A 394 -20.92 -18.44 -10.14
CA GLY A 394 -22.20 -17.89 -9.67
C GLY A 394 -22.11 -16.40 -9.33
N ILE A 395 -22.57 -16.02 -8.13
CA ILE A 395 -22.51 -14.65 -7.61
C ILE A 395 -21.07 -14.16 -7.45
N GLY A 396 -20.10 -15.05 -7.23
CA GLY A 396 -18.69 -14.71 -7.12
C GLY A 396 -18.13 -14.07 -8.38
N ASN A 397 -18.65 -14.42 -9.56
CA ASN A 397 -18.25 -13.76 -10.82
C ASN A 397 -18.62 -12.27 -10.84
N GLU A 398 -19.78 -11.91 -10.29
CA GLU A 398 -20.20 -10.52 -10.14
C GLU A 398 -19.32 -9.80 -9.10
N LEU A 399 -19.16 -10.41 -7.92
CA LEU A 399 -18.36 -9.85 -6.83
C LEU A 399 -16.89 -9.64 -7.23
N ALA A 400 -16.34 -10.47 -8.14
CA ALA A 400 -14.99 -10.35 -8.66
C ALA A 400 -14.70 -9.01 -9.40
N GLU A 401 -15.74 -8.28 -9.80
CA GLU A 401 -15.66 -7.00 -10.49
C GLU A 401 -15.44 -5.79 -9.54
N GLY A 402 -15.73 -5.93 -8.24
CA GLY A 402 -15.60 -4.88 -7.23
C GLY A 402 -16.78 -3.93 -7.13
N SER A 403 -16.88 -3.21 -6.02
CA SER A 403 -18.05 -2.40 -5.62
C SER A 403 -18.41 -1.30 -6.62
N LYS A 404 -17.41 -0.70 -7.31
CA LYS A 404 -17.67 0.31 -8.32
C LYS A 404 -18.52 -0.24 -9.48
N ARG A 405 -18.09 -1.35 -10.11
CA ARG A 405 -18.78 -1.93 -11.26
C ARG A 405 -20.14 -2.52 -10.88
N LEU A 406 -20.21 -3.09 -9.68
CA LEU A 406 -21.49 -3.54 -9.11
C LEU A 406 -22.46 -2.37 -8.96
N SER A 407 -22.01 -1.22 -8.43
CA SER A 407 -22.86 -0.03 -8.30
C SER A 407 -23.24 0.64 -9.63
N GLU A 408 -22.42 0.46 -10.66
CA GLU A 408 -22.77 0.87 -12.03
C GLU A 408 -23.86 -0.03 -12.62
N LYS A 409 -23.86 -1.31 -12.27
CA LYS A 409 -24.83 -2.33 -12.76
C LYS A 409 -26.13 -2.35 -11.96
N TYR A 410 -26.05 -2.31 -10.64
CA TYR A 410 -27.19 -2.52 -9.74
C TYR A 410 -27.66 -1.26 -9.01
N GLY A 411 -26.98 -0.13 -9.17
CA GLY A 411 -27.28 1.10 -8.43
C GLY A 411 -26.51 1.23 -7.12
N GLY A 412 -26.86 2.23 -6.31
CA GLY A 412 -26.23 2.44 -5.01
C GLY A 412 -24.83 3.06 -5.04
N LYS A 413 -24.54 3.88 -6.06
CA LYS A 413 -23.25 4.62 -6.16
C LYS A 413 -22.97 5.49 -4.95
N GLU A 414 -24.00 5.95 -4.28
CA GLU A 414 -23.93 6.80 -3.08
C GLU A 414 -23.41 6.05 -1.84
N PHE A 415 -23.46 4.72 -1.82
CA PHE A 415 -22.96 3.86 -0.76
C PHE A 415 -21.95 2.80 -1.21
N ALA A 416 -21.49 2.83 -2.45
CA ALA A 416 -20.33 2.04 -2.89
C ALA A 416 -19.06 2.71 -2.35
N MET A 417 -18.50 2.17 -1.25
CA MET A 417 -17.39 2.77 -0.51
C MET A 417 -16.05 2.65 -1.24
N GLN A 418 -15.89 3.45 -2.28
CA GLN A 418 -14.71 3.47 -3.15
C GLN A 418 -14.36 4.89 -3.64
N SER A 419 -13.13 5.08 -4.12
CA SER A 419 -12.72 6.24 -4.92
C SER A 419 -11.91 5.75 -6.11
N LYS A 420 -12.24 6.22 -7.31
CA LYS A 420 -11.61 5.80 -8.58
C LYS A 420 -11.70 4.28 -8.84
N GLY A 421 -12.58 3.55 -8.15
CA GLY A 421 -12.73 2.09 -8.26
C GLY A 421 -11.92 1.28 -7.24
N LEU A 422 -11.15 1.91 -6.38
CA LEU A 422 -10.48 1.26 -5.26
C LEU A 422 -11.29 1.49 -3.98
N GLU A 423 -11.70 0.42 -3.32
CA GLU A 423 -12.46 0.45 -2.08
C GLU A 423 -11.69 1.17 -0.96
N LEU A 424 -12.41 1.80 -0.02
CA LEU A 424 -11.82 2.54 1.09
C LEU A 424 -11.24 1.58 2.14
N ALA A 425 -10.20 2.02 2.85
CA ALA A 425 -9.67 1.32 4.01
C ALA A 425 -10.57 1.52 5.23
N ALA A 426 -10.40 0.74 6.30
CA ALA A 426 -11.31 0.64 7.45
C ALA A 426 -11.53 1.95 8.25
N TYR A 427 -10.91 3.05 7.87
CA TYR A 427 -11.04 4.34 8.56
C TYR A 427 -12.25 5.12 8.06
N GLU A 428 -13.22 5.35 8.94
CA GLU A 428 -14.41 6.16 8.66
C GLU A 428 -14.04 7.66 8.54
N PRO A 429 -14.10 8.26 7.35
CA PRO A 429 -13.51 9.58 7.13
C PRO A 429 -14.36 10.74 7.61
N ARG A 430 -15.62 10.53 7.98
CA ARG A 430 -16.48 11.61 8.53
C ARG A 430 -16.05 12.08 9.92
N ARG A 431 -15.25 11.28 10.63
CA ARG A 431 -14.57 11.65 11.89
C ARG A 431 -13.06 11.91 11.70
N ALA A 432 -12.58 11.92 10.45
CA ALA A 432 -11.20 12.24 10.07
C ALA A 432 -11.20 12.84 8.65
N VAL A 433 -11.62 14.12 8.54
CA VAL A 433 -11.91 14.72 7.21
C VAL A 433 -10.67 14.85 6.32
N GLY A 434 -9.48 14.98 6.92
CA GLY A 434 -8.23 14.96 6.18
C GLY A 434 -7.93 13.58 5.56
N GLN A 435 -8.27 12.48 6.26
CA GLN A 435 -8.22 11.14 5.68
C GLN A 435 -9.22 11.01 4.52
N GLY A 436 -10.40 11.63 4.63
CA GLY A 436 -11.38 11.72 3.56
C GLY A 436 -10.83 12.42 2.31
N LEU A 437 -10.17 13.57 2.48
CA LEU A 437 -9.47 14.23 1.38
C LEU A 437 -8.42 13.30 0.77
N GLY A 438 -7.62 12.64 1.60
CA GLY A 438 -6.59 11.68 1.16
C GLY A 438 -7.16 10.58 0.27
N TYR A 439 -8.29 9.96 0.65
CA TYR A 439 -8.97 8.95 -0.17
C TYR A 439 -9.37 9.50 -1.55
N ALA A 440 -9.94 10.70 -1.59
CA ALA A 440 -10.42 11.30 -2.83
C ALA A 440 -9.27 11.64 -3.80
N VAL A 441 -8.17 12.23 -3.31
CA VAL A 441 -7.08 12.76 -4.15
C VAL A 441 -5.91 11.79 -4.37
N SER A 442 -5.94 10.62 -3.75
CA SER A 442 -4.92 9.59 -3.96
C SER A 442 -4.88 9.15 -5.44
N ASN A 443 -3.68 9.03 -6.00
CA ASN A 443 -3.49 8.66 -7.40
C ASN A 443 -3.99 7.26 -7.73
N ARG A 444 -3.88 6.32 -6.79
CA ARG A 444 -4.34 4.93 -7.00
C ARG A 444 -5.78 4.67 -6.56
N GLY A 445 -6.50 5.68 -6.04
CA GLY A 445 -7.88 5.53 -5.55
C GLY A 445 -8.00 5.52 -4.04
N GLY A 446 -9.04 4.92 -3.46
CA GLY A 446 -9.42 4.94 -2.05
C GLY A 446 -8.40 4.33 -1.09
N CYS A 447 -7.19 4.86 -1.07
CA CYS A 447 -6.05 4.32 -0.31
C CYS A 447 -5.68 5.23 0.85
N HIS A 448 -5.60 4.66 2.06
CA HIS A 448 -5.14 5.39 3.23
C HIS A 448 -3.65 5.77 3.15
N LEU A 449 -2.78 4.89 2.67
CA LEU A 449 -1.31 5.12 2.62
C LEU A 449 -0.93 6.11 1.52
N ASN A 450 -1.36 5.91 0.28
CA ASN A 450 -1.10 6.85 -0.82
C ASN A 450 -1.90 8.15 -0.63
N GLY A 451 -2.96 8.13 0.15
CA GLY A 451 -3.72 9.30 0.60
C GLY A 451 -2.99 10.17 1.63
N GLY A 452 -1.85 9.72 2.17
CA GLY A 452 -1.06 10.46 3.16
C GLY A 452 -1.29 10.03 4.60
N TYR A 453 -2.23 9.10 4.88
CA TYR A 453 -2.49 8.54 6.20
C TYR A 453 -2.74 9.59 7.30
N LEU A 454 -3.55 10.62 6.97
CA LEU A 454 -3.72 11.78 7.86
C LEU A 454 -4.46 11.44 9.16
N VAL A 455 -5.14 10.30 9.21
CA VAL A 455 -5.78 9.78 10.43
C VAL A 455 -4.79 9.67 11.62
N ILE A 456 -3.47 9.59 11.36
CA ILE A 456 -2.45 9.62 12.42
C ILE A 456 -2.46 10.95 13.21
N LEU A 457 -2.78 12.06 12.57
CA LEU A 457 -2.95 13.36 13.22
C LEU A 457 -4.34 13.54 13.82
N GLU A 458 -5.34 12.89 13.22
CA GLU A 458 -6.76 13.08 13.50
C GLU A 458 -7.31 12.13 14.57
N GLY A 459 -6.45 11.31 15.18
CA GLY A 459 -6.94 10.47 16.28
C GLY A 459 -6.10 9.25 16.64
N LEU A 460 -5.21 8.76 15.79
CA LEU A 460 -4.41 7.57 16.13
C LEU A 460 -3.06 7.90 16.79
N GLY A 461 -2.46 9.03 16.49
CA GLY A 461 -1.20 9.48 17.09
C GLY A 461 -1.36 10.78 17.86
N LEU A 462 -1.82 11.83 17.18
CA LEU A 462 -2.23 13.10 17.76
C LEU A 462 -3.77 13.20 17.78
N ASN A 463 -4.27 14.31 18.28
CA ASN A 463 -5.70 14.56 18.39
C ASN A 463 -6.03 16.00 17.96
N ILE A 464 -5.62 16.35 16.74
CA ILE A 464 -6.05 17.63 16.16
C ILE A 464 -7.53 17.57 15.84
N ASP A 465 -8.20 18.73 15.78
CA ASP A 465 -9.63 18.77 15.40
C ASP A 465 -9.86 18.05 14.06
N ALA A 466 -10.53 16.92 14.13
CA ALA A 466 -10.73 16.00 13.02
C ALA A 466 -11.80 16.49 12.02
N GLN A 467 -12.69 17.40 12.43
CA GLN A 467 -13.77 17.95 11.61
C GLN A 467 -13.43 19.30 10.98
N THR A 468 -12.34 19.96 11.37
CA THR A 468 -11.92 21.20 10.72
C THR A 468 -11.27 20.95 9.37
N PRO A 469 -11.63 21.68 8.30
CA PRO A 469 -10.93 21.61 7.01
C PRO A 469 -9.58 22.35 7.01
N HIS A 470 -9.30 23.14 8.06
CA HIS A 470 -8.10 23.98 8.13
C HIS A 470 -6.82 23.14 8.18
N ALA A 471 -5.82 23.53 7.39
CA ALA A 471 -4.53 22.88 7.22
C ALA A 471 -4.56 21.44 6.68
N LYS A 472 -5.73 20.79 6.56
CA LYS A 472 -5.80 19.37 6.12
C LYS A 472 -5.19 19.17 4.74
N ALA A 473 -5.46 20.06 3.80
CA ALA A 473 -4.90 20.01 2.45
C ALA A 473 -3.36 20.07 2.44
N ASP A 474 -2.78 20.97 3.25
CA ASP A 474 -1.32 21.17 3.32
C ASP A 474 -0.62 19.98 4.01
N PHE A 475 -1.22 19.45 5.09
CA PHE A 475 -0.75 18.22 5.73
C PHE A 475 -0.88 17.00 4.82
N THR A 476 -2.02 16.82 4.13
CA THR A 476 -2.22 15.72 3.20
C THR A 476 -1.13 15.73 2.13
N MET A 477 -0.84 16.88 1.53
CA MET A 477 0.24 17.03 0.56
C MET A 477 1.60 16.61 1.15
N MET A 478 1.98 17.14 2.31
CA MET A 478 3.27 16.85 2.94
C MET A 478 3.40 15.35 3.29
N PHE A 479 2.37 14.74 3.84
CA PHE A 479 2.40 13.33 4.19
C PHE A 479 2.40 12.41 2.96
N GLN A 480 1.70 12.77 1.88
CA GLN A 480 1.79 12.06 0.60
C GLN A 480 3.23 12.07 0.08
N ASP A 481 3.90 13.24 0.11
CA ASP A 481 5.29 13.37 -0.35
C ASP A 481 6.26 12.57 0.54
N LEU A 482 6.04 12.54 1.84
CA LEU A 482 6.80 11.70 2.77
C LEU A 482 6.60 10.20 2.48
N MET A 483 5.37 9.74 2.33
CA MET A 483 5.05 8.34 2.07
C MET A 483 5.59 7.88 0.71
N GLU A 484 5.51 8.76 -0.29
CA GLU A 484 6.07 8.54 -1.62
C GLU A 484 7.57 8.28 -1.54
N MET A 485 8.30 9.15 -0.85
CA MET A 485 9.75 9.04 -0.74
C MET A 485 10.19 7.85 0.14
N ILE A 486 9.48 7.54 1.23
CA ILE A 486 9.75 6.33 2.03
C ILE A 486 9.64 5.08 1.15
N SER A 487 8.59 4.98 0.34
CA SER A 487 8.42 3.88 -0.61
C SER A 487 9.51 3.86 -1.68
N ALA A 488 9.99 5.02 -2.14
CA ALA A 488 11.09 5.13 -3.10
C ALA A 488 12.42 4.61 -2.55
N THR A 489 12.67 4.76 -1.25
CA THR A 489 13.90 4.28 -0.61
C THR A 489 13.90 2.78 -0.32
N GLY A 490 12.77 2.09 -0.45
CA GLY A 490 12.63 0.67 -0.10
C GLY A 490 12.36 0.42 1.38
N GLN A 491 11.92 1.44 2.12
CA GLN A 491 11.61 1.36 3.54
C GLN A 491 10.13 1.17 3.82
N CYS A 492 9.84 0.69 5.03
CA CYS A 492 8.47 0.51 5.51
C CYS A 492 7.87 1.84 5.97
N LEU A 493 6.63 2.10 5.58
CA LEU A 493 5.88 3.29 5.99
C LEU A 493 5.70 3.39 7.51
N PHE A 494 5.70 2.30 8.26
CA PHE A 494 5.61 2.33 9.72
C PHE A 494 6.80 3.00 10.41
N THR A 495 7.93 3.20 9.71
CA THR A 495 9.00 4.04 10.25
C THR A 495 8.60 5.49 10.45
N SER A 496 7.56 5.96 9.75
CA SER A 496 7.00 7.30 9.90
C SER A 496 6.25 7.52 11.22
N TYR A 497 5.79 6.48 11.90
CA TYR A 497 5.16 6.60 13.21
C TYR A 497 6.12 7.19 14.25
N ALA A 498 7.40 6.99 14.08
CA ALA A 498 8.44 7.55 14.93
C ALA A 498 8.85 8.99 14.57
N PHE A 499 8.17 9.67 13.64
CA PHE A 499 8.36 11.12 13.38
C PHE A 499 7.79 11.97 14.51
N PHE A 500 6.80 11.45 15.21
CA PHE A 500 6.23 12.13 16.37
C PHE A 500 7.09 11.81 17.60
N PRO A 501 7.57 12.81 18.35
CA PRO A 501 8.25 12.56 19.61
C PRO A 501 7.39 11.70 20.55
N GLY A 502 8.00 10.66 21.13
CA GLY A 502 7.25 9.67 21.94
C GLY A 502 6.47 10.26 23.10
N PHE A 503 6.93 11.38 23.68
CA PHE A 503 6.20 12.05 24.77
C PHE A 503 4.83 12.64 24.35
N LEU A 504 4.66 13.00 23.06
CA LEU A 504 3.36 13.47 22.55
C LEU A 504 2.33 12.32 22.53
N ILE A 505 2.80 11.09 22.36
CA ILE A 505 1.96 9.89 22.32
C ILE A 505 1.67 9.41 23.75
N THR A 506 2.68 9.36 24.62
CA THR A 506 2.53 8.84 25.99
C THR A 506 1.85 9.82 26.95
N ARG A 507 1.78 11.09 26.59
CA ARG A 507 1.13 12.15 27.38
C ARG A 507 0.10 12.92 26.54
N PRO A 508 -0.99 12.27 26.08
CA PRO A 508 -1.95 12.85 25.15
C PRO A 508 -2.66 14.09 25.74
N ASN A 509 -2.83 14.16 27.07
CA ASN A 509 -3.45 15.28 27.79
C ASN A 509 -2.41 16.23 28.42
N GLY A 510 -1.11 16.05 28.14
CA GLY A 510 -0.06 16.95 28.62
C GLY A 510 -0.17 18.34 28.00
N ALA A 511 0.27 19.39 28.72
CA ALA A 511 0.18 20.78 28.27
C ALA A 511 0.80 20.99 26.87
N ILE A 512 1.98 20.40 26.59
CA ILE A 512 2.66 20.50 25.30
C ILE A 512 1.85 19.82 24.18
N THR A 513 1.31 18.61 24.44
CA THR A 513 0.51 17.89 23.46
C THR A 513 -0.80 18.62 23.17
N THR A 514 -1.45 19.14 24.21
CA THR A 514 -2.68 19.95 24.08
C THR A 514 -2.41 21.22 23.27
N ALA A 515 -1.31 21.93 23.57
CA ALA A 515 -0.90 23.11 22.80
C ALA A 515 -0.59 22.76 21.33
N ALA A 516 0.14 21.67 21.09
CA ALA A 516 0.43 21.19 19.73
C ALA A 516 -0.87 20.87 18.96
N ASN A 517 -1.80 20.13 19.55
CA ASN A 517 -3.08 19.80 18.93
C ASN A 517 -3.92 21.04 18.57
N LYS A 518 -3.89 22.09 19.41
CA LYS A 518 -4.57 23.36 19.13
C LYS A 518 -3.86 24.19 18.07
N LEU A 519 -2.53 24.19 18.05
CA LEU A 519 -1.73 25.04 17.15
C LEU A 519 -1.64 24.48 15.73
N LEU A 520 -1.47 23.15 15.57
CA LEU A 520 -1.24 22.50 14.29
C LEU A 520 -2.28 22.86 13.20
N PRO A 521 -3.59 22.93 13.47
CA PRO A 521 -4.59 23.35 12.48
C PRO A 521 -4.36 24.77 11.93
N HIS A 522 -3.64 25.63 12.63
CA HIS A 522 -3.32 27.00 12.21
C HIS A 522 -2.01 27.12 11.44
N LEU A 523 -1.22 26.04 11.36
CA LEU A 523 0.11 26.04 10.71
C LEU A 523 0.08 25.67 9.22
N GLY A 524 -1.09 25.52 8.59
CA GLY A 524 -1.22 25.18 7.17
C GLY A 524 -0.42 26.11 6.26
N TRP A 525 -0.43 27.41 6.53
CA TRP A 525 0.37 28.39 5.77
C TRP A 525 1.86 28.16 5.86
N ALA A 526 2.37 27.77 7.02
CA ALA A 526 3.79 27.48 7.22
C ALA A 526 4.20 26.21 6.47
N ILE A 527 3.37 25.15 6.53
CA ILE A 527 3.59 23.91 5.79
C ILE A 527 3.56 24.18 4.29
N ARG A 528 2.62 25.01 3.82
CA ARG A 528 2.55 25.44 2.42
C ARG A 528 3.80 26.18 2.00
N LEU A 529 4.35 27.06 2.83
CA LEU A 529 5.59 27.77 2.60
C LEU A 529 6.77 26.79 2.53
N MET A 530 6.83 25.83 3.45
CA MET A 530 7.84 24.77 3.46
C MET A 530 7.80 23.95 2.16
N ASN A 531 6.62 23.52 1.73
CA ASN A 531 6.44 22.76 0.49
C ASN A 531 6.80 23.59 -0.76
N LYS A 532 6.53 24.91 -0.73
CA LYS A 532 6.86 25.81 -1.84
C LYS A 532 8.35 26.08 -1.98
N PHE A 533 9.06 26.16 -0.85
CA PHE A 533 10.48 26.49 -0.78
C PHE A 533 11.29 25.39 -0.06
N PRO A 534 11.38 24.18 -0.60
CA PRO A 534 12.03 23.04 0.07
C PRO A 534 13.52 23.28 0.34
N ARG A 535 14.17 24.23 -0.37
CA ARG A 535 15.59 24.59 -0.12
C ARG A 535 15.81 25.25 1.23
N VAL A 536 14.80 25.90 1.81
CA VAL A 536 14.87 26.47 3.16
C VAL A 536 14.98 25.36 4.21
N LEU A 537 14.52 24.16 3.90
CA LEU A 537 14.61 22.99 4.75
C LEU A 537 15.94 22.22 4.56
N ALA A 538 17.04 22.95 4.46
CA ALA A 538 18.39 22.38 4.29
C ALA A 538 18.95 21.70 5.55
N PHE A 539 18.09 21.38 6.52
CA PHE A 539 18.47 20.78 7.81
C PHE A 539 18.08 19.30 7.89
N HIS A 540 18.56 18.64 8.94
CA HIS A 540 18.19 17.28 9.33
C HIS A 540 17.39 17.32 10.62
N LEU A 541 16.17 16.82 10.56
CA LEU A 541 15.37 16.64 11.76
C LEU A 541 15.92 15.49 12.60
N PRO A 542 16.15 15.66 13.91
CA PRO A 542 16.69 14.60 14.79
C PRO A 542 15.88 13.31 14.77
N VAL A 543 14.55 13.42 14.62
CA VAL A 543 13.61 12.29 14.55
C VAL A 543 13.55 11.65 13.16
N PHE A 544 14.12 12.29 12.13
CA PHE A 544 14.02 11.88 10.73
C PHE A 544 15.29 11.19 10.25
N HIS A 545 15.47 9.94 10.63
CA HIS A 545 16.68 9.16 10.35
C HIS A 545 16.88 8.82 8.86
N HIS A 546 15.84 8.90 8.05
CA HIS A 546 15.82 8.53 6.63
C HIS A 546 16.86 9.30 5.80
N THR A 547 16.94 10.62 5.99
CA THR A 547 17.89 11.46 5.26
C THR A 547 19.34 11.10 5.56
N LYS A 548 19.64 10.74 6.81
CA LYS A 548 20.98 10.31 7.21
C LYS A 548 21.35 8.94 6.66
N MET A 549 20.37 8.01 6.59
CA MET A 549 20.59 6.73 5.93
C MET A 549 20.91 6.90 4.44
N MET A 550 20.20 7.77 3.73
CA MET A 550 20.50 8.10 2.34
C MET A 550 21.91 8.66 2.17
N GLN A 551 22.39 9.49 3.11
CA GLN A 551 23.75 9.99 3.07
C GLN A 551 24.80 8.91 3.35
N LYS A 552 24.59 8.05 4.35
CA LYS A 552 25.59 7.08 4.81
C LYS A 552 25.62 5.81 3.97
N ALA A 553 24.46 5.23 3.69
CA ALA A 553 24.37 3.99 2.92
C ALA A 553 24.48 4.22 1.41
N VAL A 554 23.94 5.33 0.91
CA VAL A 554 23.85 5.60 -0.53
C VAL A 554 24.91 6.58 -1.00
N GLY A 555 25.42 7.47 -0.13
CA GLY A 555 26.34 8.55 -0.53
C GLY A 555 25.63 9.72 -1.23
N MET A 556 24.30 9.75 -1.18
CA MET A 556 23.53 10.79 -1.84
C MET A 556 23.24 11.95 -0.86
N PRO A 557 23.66 13.19 -1.15
CA PRO A 557 23.30 14.34 -0.32
C PRO A 557 21.78 14.48 -0.23
N MET A 558 21.25 14.37 0.99
CA MET A 558 19.81 14.38 1.24
C MET A 558 19.49 15.25 2.44
N THR A 559 18.77 16.35 2.20
CA THR A 559 18.15 17.20 3.23
C THR A 559 16.67 16.84 3.37
N PHE A 560 16.00 17.33 4.41
CA PHE A 560 14.57 17.11 4.56
C PHE A 560 13.78 17.72 3.39
N GLY A 561 14.15 18.92 2.95
CA GLY A 561 13.51 19.56 1.79
C GLY A 561 13.70 18.79 0.48
N LYS A 562 14.92 18.26 0.22
CA LYS A 562 15.16 17.43 -0.97
C LYS A 562 14.36 16.12 -0.91
N TYR A 563 14.20 15.56 0.29
CA TYR A 563 13.39 14.36 0.52
C TYR A 563 11.93 14.61 0.14
N LEU A 564 11.32 15.70 0.65
CA LEU A 564 9.95 16.11 0.28
C LEU A 564 9.81 16.39 -1.21
N GLN A 565 10.73 17.14 -1.81
CA GLN A 565 10.67 17.49 -3.24
C GLN A 565 10.75 16.26 -4.15
N THR A 566 11.49 15.23 -3.75
CA THR A 566 11.54 13.96 -4.51
C THR A 566 10.19 13.21 -4.40
N GLY A 567 9.57 13.20 -3.23
CA GLY A 567 8.22 12.67 -3.06
C GLY A 567 7.18 13.44 -3.88
N GLU A 568 7.23 14.79 -3.83
CA GLU A 568 6.38 15.66 -4.65
C GLU A 568 6.49 15.32 -6.14
N ARG A 569 7.72 15.06 -6.61
CA ARG A 569 7.98 14.66 -8.00
C ARG A 569 7.33 13.33 -8.33
N GLY A 570 7.51 12.30 -7.50
CA GLY A 570 6.91 10.98 -7.69
C GLY A 570 5.39 11.05 -7.74
N PHE A 571 4.78 11.76 -6.81
CA PHE A 571 3.33 11.93 -6.73
C PHE A 571 2.76 12.66 -7.97
N ASN A 572 3.46 13.70 -8.45
CA ASN A 572 3.05 14.43 -9.67
C ASN A 572 3.28 13.61 -10.94
N LEU A 573 4.30 12.72 -10.99
CA LEU A 573 4.47 11.76 -12.10
C LEU A 573 3.29 10.82 -12.21
N GLU A 574 2.88 10.19 -11.09
CA GLU A 574 1.70 9.34 -11.06
C GLU A 574 0.45 10.10 -11.52
N ARG A 575 0.27 11.34 -11.05
CA ARG A 575 -0.86 12.16 -11.47
C ARG A 575 -0.81 12.48 -12.96
N ALA A 576 0.37 12.80 -13.50
CA ALA A 576 0.54 13.09 -14.92
C ALA A 576 0.25 11.86 -15.81
N VAL A 577 0.62 10.65 -15.38
CA VAL A 577 0.19 9.42 -16.04
C VAL A 577 -1.33 9.30 -16.01
N ASN A 578 -1.95 9.43 -14.83
CA ASN A 578 -3.40 9.29 -14.68
C ASN A 578 -4.20 10.29 -15.50
N VAL A 579 -3.68 11.50 -15.72
CA VAL A 579 -4.31 12.50 -16.60
C VAL A 579 -4.39 11.99 -18.04
N ARG A 580 -3.39 11.25 -18.53
CA ARG A 580 -3.46 10.60 -19.86
C ARG A 580 -4.60 9.59 -19.95
N PHE A 581 -4.96 8.96 -18.81
CA PHE A 581 -6.06 8.01 -18.69
C PHE A 581 -7.38 8.65 -18.22
N GLY A 582 -7.51 9.98 -18.30
CA GLY A 582 -8.75 10.70 -18.06
C GLY A 582 -9.06 11.02 -16.59
N VAL A 583 -8.06 11.02 -15.70
CA VAL A 583 -8.25 11.54 -14.33
C VAL A 583 -8.42 13.05 -14.38
N SER A 584 -9.45 13.53 -13.70
CA SER A 584 -9.76 14.93 -13.49
C SER A 584 -10.37 15.16 -12.11
N ALA A 585 -10.70 16.40 -11.77
CA ALA A 585 -11.35 16.78 -10.51
C ALA A 585 -12.65 16.00 -10.24
N ALA A 586 -13.36 15.58 -11.28
CA ALA A 586 -14.58 14.78 -11.15
C ALA A 586 -14.31 13.35 -10.64
N LYS A 587 -13.11 12.82 -10.89
CA LYS A 587 -12.70 11.51 -10.37
C LYS A 587 -12.13 11.59 -8.94
N ASP A 588 -11.72 12.78 -8.49
CA ASP A 588 -11.31 13.02 -7.10
C ASP A 588 -12.58 13.21 -6.24
N SER A 589 -13.30 12.14 -6.01
CA SER A 589 -14.62 12.11 -5.37
C SER A 589 -14.71 11.01 -4.31
N LEU A 590 -15.70 11.17 -3.43
CA LEU A 590 -16.15 10.18 -2.45
C LEU A 590 -17.63 9.86 -2.66
N PRO A 591 -18.13 8.72 -2.21
CA PRO A 591 -19.55 8.41 -2.18
C PRO A 591 -20.34 9.47 -1.40
N LYS A 592 -21.56 9.78 -1.85
CA LYS A 592 -22.41 10.81 -1.22
C LYS A 592 -22.70 10.57 0.25
N ARG A 593 -22.76 9.31 0.69
CA ARG A 593 -22.84 8.95 2.12
C ARG A 593 -21.81 9.69 2.96
N LEU A 594 -20.60 9.87 2.46
CA LEU A 594 -19.49 10.46 3.21
C LEU A 594 -19.45 12.00 3.12
N THR A 595 -19.99 12.59 2.05
CA THR A 595 -19.95 14.03 1.82
C THR A 595 -21.24 14.74 2.21
N ASP A 596 -22.39 14.06 2.05
CA ASP A 596 -23.71 14.67 2.18
C ASP A 596 -24.42 14.28 3.48
N VAL A 597 -24.11 13.06 4.02
CA VAL A 597 -24.77 12.53 5.22
C VAL A 597 -23.83 12.62 6.43
N PRO A 598 -24.16 13.40 7.49
CA PRO A 598 -23.39 13.41 8.73
C PRO A 598 -23.38 12.01 9.37
N GLN A 599 -22.23 11.61 9.97
CA GLN A 599 -22.17 10.38 10.77
C GLN A 599 -23.02 10.52 12.06
N ASP A 600 -22.97 11.69 12.67
CA ASP A 600 -23.80 12.07 13.81
C ASP A 600 -24.86 13.06 13.33
N PRO A 601 -26.15 12.68 13.33
CA PRO A 601 -27.23 13.57 12.87
C PRO A 601 -27.30 14.90 13.64
N ASN A 602 -26.80 14.93 14.88
CA ASN A 602 -26.79 16.12 15.72
C ASN A 602 -25.55 17.01 15.50
N ASP A 603 -24.52 16.54 14.78
CA ASP A 603 -23.34 17.33 14.44
C ASP A 603 -23.09 17.32 12.92
N PRO A 604 -23.58 18.34 12.19
CA PRO A 604 -23.46 18.42 10.73
C PRO A 604 -22.01 18.54 10.24
N ARG A 605 -21.02 18.79 11.12
CA ARG A 605 -19.60 18.80 10.77
C ARG A 605 -19.06 17.39 10.56
N THR A 606 -19.76 16.35 11.03
CA THR A 606 -19.38 14.95 10.87
C THR A 606 -19.68 14.44 9.44
N ARG A 607 -19.22 15.18 8.45
CA ARG A 607 -19.20 14.86 7.02
C ARG A 607 -17.91 15.40 6.40
N VAL A 608 -17.48 14.85 5.28
CA VAL A 608 -16.26 15.29 4.63
C VAL A 608 -16.54 16.53 3.75
N PRO A 609 -16.04 17.74 4.11
CA PRO A 609 -16.20 18.95 3.32
C PRO A 609 -15.24 18.94 2.12
N LEU A 610 -15.42 17.95 1.23
CA LEU A 610 -14.45 17.57 0.20
C LEU A 610 -14.12 18.71 -0.77
N GLU A 611 -15.13 19.40 -1.30
CA GLU A 611 -14.91 20.41 -2.34
C GLU A 611 -14.10 21.60 -1.81
N GLN A 612 -14.35 22.01 -0.56
CA GLN A 612 -13.59 23.07 0.10
C GLN A 612 -12.11 22.69 0.24
N MET A 613 -11.84 21.49 0.74
CA MET A 613 -10.46 21.01 0.95
C MET A 613 -9.74 20.73 -0.38
N LYS A 614 -10.45 20.19 -1.37
CA LYS A 614 -9.91 19.87 -2.71
C LYS A 614 -9.42 21.13 -3.44
N LYS A 615 -10.17 22.24 -3.35
CA LYS A 615 -9.75 23.53 -3.92
C LYS A 615 -8.41 24.01 -3.36
N ILE A 616 -8.26 23.94 -2.02
CA ILE A 616 -7.02 24.32 -1.34
C ILE A 616 -5.88 23.36 -1.69
N TYR A 617 -6.16 22.06 -1.76
CA TYR A 617 -5.20 21.03 -2.12
C TYR A 617 -4.63 21.23 -3.54
N TYR A 618 -5.46 21.50 -4.54
CA TYR A 618 -5.00 21.74 -5.89
C TYR A 618 -4.10 22.97 -5.98
N GLN A 619 -4.47 24.05 -5.28
CA GLN A 619 -3.62 25.24 -5.18
C GLN A 619 -2.26 24.92 -4.54
N ALA A 620 -2.24 24.15 -3.45
CA ALA A 620 -1.02 23.76 -2.76
C ALA A 620 -0.11 22.89 -3.66
N ARG A 621 -0.70 21.96 -4.43
CA ARG A 621 0.00 21.09 -5.40
C ARG A 621 0.47 21.83 -6.66
N GLY A 622 -0.01 23.07 -6.92
CA GLY A 622 0.22 23.77 -8.19
C GLY A 622 -0.51 23.11 -9.36
N TRP A 623 -1.70 22.56 -9.10
CA TRP A 623 -2.60 21.99 -10.09
C TRP A 623 -3.66 23.03 -10.46
N ASP A 624 -4.26 22.87 -11.63
CA ASP A 624 -5.39 23.69 -12.07
C ASP A 624 -6.72 23.26 -11.41
N LYS A 625 -7.81 23.94 -11.74
CA LYS A 625 -9.15 23.65 -11.19
C LYS A 625 -9.68 22.26 -11.60
N SER A 626 -9.15 21.69 -12.68
CA SER A 626 -9.45 20.34 -13.14
C SER A 626 -8.61 19.26 -12.46
N GLY A 627 -7.75 19.64 -11.51
CA GLY A 627 -6.85 18.72 -10.80
C GLY A 627 -5.69 18.23 -11.65
N ILE A 628 -5.30 18.99 -12.67
CA ILE A 628 -4.21 18.66 -13.60
C ILE A 628 -2.96 19.45 -13.18
N PRO A 629 -1.78 18.80 -13.05
CA PRO A 629 -0.53 19.51 -12.79
C PRO A 629 -0.22 20.55 -13.87
N THR A 630 0.03 21.80 -13.48
CA THR A 630 0.36 22.84 -14.44
C THR A 630 1.73 22.65 -15.08
N CYS A 631 1.94 23.16 -16.30
CA CYS A 631 3.27 23.12 -16.95
C CYS A 631 4.36 23.72 -16.07
N ARG A 632 4.06 24.78 -15.31
CA ARG A 632 4.99 25.39 -14.35
C ARG A 632 5.40 24.39 -13.26
N THR A 633 4.45 23.63 -12.71
CA THR A 633 4.72 22.60 -11.70
C THR A 633 5.58 21.48 -12.26
N LEU A 634 5.23 20.95 -13.45
CA LEU A 634 5.99 19.88 -14.10
C LEU A 634 7.44 20.31 -14.42
N LYS A 635 7.64 21.54 -14.93
CA LYS A 635 9.01 22.09 -15.17
C LYS A 635 9.79 22.29 -13.87
N LYS A 636 9.17 22.87 -12.80
CA LYS A 636 9.78 23.00 -11.46
C LYS A 636 10.28 21.67 -10.94
N LEU A 637 9.51 20.61 -11.13
CA LEU A 637 9.79 19.25 -10.66
C LEU A 637 10.68 18.45 -11.63
N LYS A 638 11.10 19.02 -12.76
CA LYS A 638 11.91 18.36 -13.79
C LYS A 638 11.25 17.08 -14.35
N ILE A 639 9.93 17.08 -14.47
CA ILE A 639 9.14 16.01 -15.08
C ILE A 639 9.00 16.23 -16.58
N ALA A 640 8.69 17.46 -17.00
CA ALA A 640 8.65 17.87 -18.40
C ALA A 640 9.84 18.80 -18.71
N ARG A 641 10.33 18.73 -19.97
CA ARG A 641 11.37 19.64 -20.50
C ARG A 641 10.82 21.02 -20.83
#